data_14404d4a8682cf401095144eebb9f31f
#
_entry.id   14404d4a8682cf401095144eebb9f31f
#
_cell.length_a   1.000
_cell.length_b   1.000
_cell.length_c   1.000
_cell.angle_alpha   90.00
_cell.angle_beta   90.00
_cell.angle_gamma   90.00
#
_symmetry.space_group_name_H-M   'P 1'
#
loop_
_entity.id
_entity.type
_entity.pdbx_description
1 polymer ?
#
loop_
_entity_poly.entity_id
_entity_poly.type
_entity_poly.pdbx_seq_one_letter_code
_entity_poly.pdbx_strand_id
1 'polypeptide(L)'
;MKRKKAVTLTTAALALTMAVCGSSTAIAASELTAESKPATQYTIDANQEVYALLDFEDTEEFENATKGLIASPDTLDIYDENGKLVWSQTAYAFLDQEAPDTANPSLWRDTQLNHIYGLFEVTDGIYQVRGYDMSNITFIKGDTGWIVVDPLMSMECAAAAFSLVEENLGTFPVKAVIYSHSHVDHFGGVRGIISEEDVQSGDVQVIAPEGFEKHAVSENIYAGTAMGRRASYQYGTMLEASETGALAIGIGMGQSRGSTSYISPTLEITETGEKHTIDGVELEFQLTPGTEAPAEMNFWIGSKNALWMAENCTGTLHNLYTLRGAQVRGGNAWAEYIMESLALYGDQADVVFQSHNWPHWGKDIIQEYMTNTAAVYKFINDQTLLYINEGYTETEIANMIQLPKELEKVWYTRQYYGTVSHNSKAVYEKYMGWYDGNPVHLAELTPSDYAQKLVEYFGDTDAVLEKAKEDFAKGEYQWVAQITNTLVFADPENMDARYLCADALEQLGYQAEAGPWRSAYLCAAQELRNGTNTDDATRGKGTGDVVSHMTPEMILDYLGILVDTTKVPDLTFTANLILPEGNYVLRVKNGVLLYQKDTQDADADVTWTTKRAGLLSIIQKNTENIAALIQQEGDETCLTRLMDAVTVTSEYNYFNIIEP
;
A
#
# COMPACT_ATOMS: atom_id res chain seq x y z
N MET A 1 -8.16 23.52 -35.03
CA MET A 1 -8.22 22.77 -36.29
C MET A 1 -6.78 22.50 -36.74
N LYS A 2 -6.16 21.46 -36.19
CA LYS A 2 -4.93 20.79 -36.66
C LYS A 2 -4.76 19.48 -35.89
N ARG A 3 -5.65 18.52 -36.11
CA ARG A 3 -5.41 17.12 -35.83
C ARG A 3 -5.06 16.47 -37.15
N LYS A 4 -3.83 16.05 -37.31
CA LYS A 4 -3.28 14.97 -38.14
C LYS A 4 -1.79 15.18 -38.31
N LYS A 5 -0.98 14.68 -37.43
CA LYS A 5 0.29 14.07 -37.80
C LYS A 5 0.24 12.65 -37.29
N ALA A 6 -0.14 11.72 -38.14
CA ALA A 6 0.14 10.33 -37.96
C ALA A 6 1.67 10.20 -37.88
N VAL A 7 2.18 9.89 -36.71
CA VAL A 7 3.55 9.41 -36.55
C VAL A 7 3.53 7.97 -37.04
N THR A 8 3.98 7.79 -38.28
CA THR A 8 4.25 6.47 -38.84
C THR A 8 5.53 5.99 -38.13
N LEU A 9 5.41 5.16 -37.13
CA LEU A 9 6.55 4.39 -36.65
C LEU A 9 6.98 3.45 -37.77
N THR A 10 8.11 3.75 -38.37
CA THR A 10 8.82 2.83 -39.24
C THR A 10 9.56 1.83 -38.37
N THR A 11 8.92 0.72 -38.07
CA THR A 11 9.59 -0.50 -37.58
C THR A 11 10.49 -1.00 -38.71
N ALA A 12 11.79 -0.79 -38.60
CA ALA A 12 12.77 -1.45 -39.43
C ALA A 12 12.87 -2.92 -39.01
N ALA A 13 12.04 -3.76 -39.59
CA ALA A 13 12.18 -5.22 -39.46
C ALA A 13 13.41 -5.64 -40.28
N LEU A 14 14.47 -6.01 -39.59
CA LEU A 14 15.57 -6.75 -40.22
C LEU A 14 15.11 -8.21 -40.38
N ALA A 15 14.62 -8.55 -41.56
CA ALA A 15 14.28 -9.92 -41.90
C ALA A 15 15.57 -10.74 -42.06
N LEU A 16 15.93 -11.52 -41.09
CA LEU A 16 16.88 -12.61 -41.21
C LEU A 16 16.09 -13.89 -41.54
N THR A 17 16.03 -14.22 -42.82
CA THR A 17 15.44 -15.47 -43.28
C THR A 17 16.35 -16.64 -42.93
N MET A 18 16.04 -17.34 -41.83
CA MET A 18 16.44 -18.72 -41.64
C MET A 18 15.23 -19.62 -41.88
N ALA A 19 15.25 -20.32 -43.00
CA ALA A 19 14.35 -21.39 -43.28
C ALA A 19 14.70 -22.58 -42.36
N VAL A 20 13.94 -22.75 -41.26
CA VAL A 20 13.88 -23.98 -40.52
C VAL A 20 12.52 -24.59 -40.82
N CYS A 21 12.53 -25.71 -41.55
CA CYS A 21 11.39 -26.61 -41.61
C CYS A 21 11.13 -27.18 -40.24
N GLY A 22 10.33 -26.51 -39.44
CA GLY A 22 9.77 -27.02 -38.19
C GLY A 22 8.33 -27.40 -38.43
N SER A 23 7.99 -28.67 -38.22
CA SER A 23 6.67 -29.19 -38.11
C SER A 23 5.85 -28.32 -37.15
N SER A 24 4.84 -27.64 -37.67
CA SER A 24 3.79 -26.98 -36.85
C SER A 24 3.05 -28.07 -36.09
N THR A 25 3.50 -28.37 -34.88
CA THR A 25 2.62 -28.94 -33.87
C THR A 25 1.60 -27.84 -33.56
N ALA A 26 0.38 -28.03 -34.05
CA ALA A 26 -0.76 -27.27 -33.55
C ALA A 26 -0.73 -27.47 -32.01
N ILE A 27 -0.43 -26.39 -31.27
CA ILE A 27 -0.65 -26.37 -29.83
C ILE A 27 -2.17 -26.58 -29.68
N ALA A 28 -2.56 -27.75 -29.20
CA ALA A 28 -3.95 -28.01 -28.85
C ALA A 28 -4.37 -26.87 -27.91
N ALA A 29 -5.49 -26.22 -28.23
CA ALA A 29 -6.08 -25.23 -27.34
C ALA A 29 -6.15 -25.88 -25.96
N SER A 30 -5.45 -25.29 -24.99
CA SER A 30 -5.41 -25.83 -23.63
C SER A 30 -6.84 -25.88 -23.11
N GLU A 31 -7.22 -27.02 -22.57
CA GLU A 31 -8.55 -27.22 -21.99
C GLU A 31 -8.78 -26.16 -20.90
N LEU A 32 -9.87 -25.39 -20.95
CA LEU A 32 -10.21 -24.39 -19.95
C LEU A 32 -10.57 -25.11 -18.65
N THR A 33 -9.80 -24.87 -17.60
CA THR A 33 -9.94 -25.56 -16.31
C THR A 33 -9.69 -24.61 -15.15
N ALA A 34 -10.06 -25.01 -13.95
CA ALA A 34 -9.78 -24.28 -12.72
C ALA A 34 -8.29 -24.33 -12.29
N GLU A 35 -7.46 -25.08 -12.99
CA GLU A 35 -6.04 -25.22 -12.65
C GLU A 35 -5.20 -24.09 -13.25
N SER A 36 -4.15 -23.66 -12.53
CA SER A 36 -3.13 -22.73 -13.02
C SER A 36 -2.43 -23.27 -14.26
N LYS A 37 -2.05 -22.38 -15.17
CA LYS A 37 -1.37 -22.73 -16.41
C LYS A 37 0.12 -22.43 -16.32
N PRO A 38 0.96 -23.18 -17.04
CA PRO A 38 2.38 -22.81 -17.18
C PRO A 38 2.51 -21.50 -17.98
N ALA A 39 3.69 -20.87 -17.87
CA ALA A 39 4.03 -19.77 -18.74
C ALA A 39 3.98 -20.18 -20.21
N THR A 40 3.34 -19.37 -21.04
CA THR A 40 3.34 -19.57 -22.48
C THR A 40 4.67 -19.13 -23.09
N GLN A 41 4.91 -19.47 -24.35
CA GLN A 41 6.12 -19.01 -25.04
C GLN A 41 6.25 -17.48 -25.09
N TYR A 42 5.13 -16.75 -25.27
CA TYR A 42 5.12 -15.29 -25.23
C TYR A 42 5.51 -14.72 -23.87
N THR A 43 5.08 -15.35 -22.77
CA THR A 43 5.49 -14.97 -21.43
C THR A 43 6.98 -15.26 -21.20
N ILE A 44 7.45 -16.41 -21.63
CA ILE A 44 8.88 -16.79 -21.55
C ILE A 44 9.73 -15.77 -22.35
N ASP A 45 9.33 -15.48 -23.58
CA ASP A 45 10.06 -14.53 -24.44
C ASP A 45 10.09 -13.12 -23.82
N ALA A 46 8.97 -12.63 -23.26
CA ALA A 46 8.91 -11.35 -22.55
C ALA A 46 9.83 -11.31 -21.32
N ASN A 47 9.86 -12.36 -20.51
CA ASN A 47 10.76 -12.47 -19.37
C ASN A 47 12.24 -12.59 -19.81
N GLN A 48 12.53 -13.20 -20.94
CA GLN A 48 13.89 -13.28 -21.50
C GLN A 48 14.39 -11.91 -21.99
N GLU A 49 13.53 -11.01 -22.47
CA GLU A 49 13.92 -9.66 -22.87
C GLU A 49 14.46 -8.83 -21.69
N VAL A 50 14.02 -9.11 -20.46
CA VAL A 50 14.51 -8.44 -19.24
C VAL A 50 16.00 -8.69 -19.01
N TYR A 51 16.50 -9.90 -19.30
CA TYR A 51 17.94 -10.21 -19.20
C TYR A 51 18.79 -9.45 -20.23
N ALA A 52 18.20 -9.06 -21.35
CA ALA A 52 18.90 -8.25 -22.33
C ALA A 52 18.94 -6.74 -21.97
N LEU A 53 18.04 -6.30 -21.10
CA LEU A 53 17.94 -4.91 -20.66
C LEU A 53 18.85 -4.62 -19.45
N LEU A 54 18.88 -5.52 -18.47
CA LEU A 54 19.48 -5.32 -17.15
C LEU A 54 20.77 -6.14 -16.99
N ASP A 55 21.70 -5.61 -16.18
CA ASP A 55 22.97 -6.28 -15.86
C ASP A 55 22.81 -7.17 -14.62
N PHE A 56 22.46 -8.44 -14.82
CA PHE A 56 22.30 -9.41 -13.73
C PHE A 56 23.63 -9.87 -13.10
N GLU A 57 24.78 -9.51 -13.67
CA GLU A 57 26.10 -9.77 -13.07
C GLU A 57 26.45 -8.69 -12.01
N ASP A 58 25.70 -7.60 -11.96
CA ASP A 58 25.85 -6.57 -10.94
C ASP A 58 25.41 -7.10 -9.57
N THR A 59 26.33 -7.09 -8.59
CA THR A 59 26.11 -7.58 -7.23
C THR A 59 26.03 -6.48 -6.18
N GLU A 60 26.09 -5.20 -6.55
CA GLU A 60 26.19 -4.09 -5.61
C GLU A 60 25.04 -4.08 -4.60
N GLU A 61 23.80 -4.30 -5.06
CA GLU A 61 22.63 -4.34 -4.16
C GLU A 61 22.67 -5.56 -3.21
N PHE A 62 23.22 -6.71 -3.62
CA PHE A 62 23.42 -7.85 -2.72
C PHE A 62 24.51 -7.57 -1.69
N GLU A 63 25.57 -6.86 -2.07
CA GLU A 63 26.62 -6.43 -1.14
C GLU A 63 26.05 -5.45 -0.12
N ASN A 64 25.25 -4.47 -0.56
CA ASN A 64 24.56 -3.53 0.31
C ASN A 64 23.55 -4.23 1.23
N ALA A 65 22.76 -5.17 0.72
CA ALA A 65 21.75 -5.89 1.48
C ALA A 65 22.34 -6.79 2.57
N THR A 66 23.55 -7.33 2.36
CA THR A 66 24.24 -8.22 3.32
C THR A 66 25.17 -7.48 4.26
N LYS A 67 25.53 -6.24 3.96
CA LYS A 67 26.51 -5.47 4.73
C LYS A 67 26.03 -5.23 6.16
N GLY A 68 26.94 -5.44 7.11
CA GLY A 68 26.69 -5.23 8.54
C GLY A 68 25.89 -6.35 9.21
N LEU A 69 25.68 -7.51 8.59
CA LEU A 69 24.97 -8.64 9.19
C LEU A 69 25.64 -9.07 10.50
N ILE A 70 24.88 -9.04 11.60
CA ILE A 70 25.28 -9.46 12.95
C ILE A 70 24.73 -10.85 13.24
N ALA A 71 23.42 -11.04 13.01
CA ALA A 71 22.72 -12.28 13.29
C ALA A 71 21.54 -12.49 12.34
N SER A 72 21.38 -13.72 11.87
CA SER A 72 20.22 -14.18 11.11
C SER A 72 19.91 -15.61 11.54
N PRO A 73 18.67 -15.94 11.91
CA PRO A 73 18.30 -17.32 12.19
C PRO A 73 18.26 -18.14 10.88
N ASP A 74 18.50 -19.46 10.98
CA ASP A 74 18.44 -20.36 9.82
C ASP A 74 17.03 -20.44 9.21
N THR A 75 15.99 -20.23 10.02
CA THR A 75 14.58 -20.16 9.62
C THR A 75 13.88 -19.05 10.41
N LEU A 76 12.95 -18.36 9.78
CA LEU A 76 12.19 -17.31 10.42
C LEU A 76 10.69 -17.53 10.20
N ASP A 77 10.04 -18.04 11.25
CA ASP A 77 8.60 -18.19 11.35
C ASP A 77 8.12 -17.57 12.68
N ILE A 78 7.26 -16.58 12.60
CA ILE A 78 6.72 -15.87 13.77
C ILE A 78 5.27 -16.27 13.95
N TYR A 79 4.88 -16.60 15.19
CA TYR A 79 3.55 -17.06 15.54
C TYR A 79 2.92 -16.16 16.60
N ASP A 80 1.57 -16.09 16.58
CA ASP A 80 0.81 -15.46 17.66
C ASP A 80 0.74 -16.36 18.92
N GLU A 81 0.13 -15.84 19.99
CA GLU A 81 -0.05 -16.56 21.26
C GLU A 81 -0.89 -17.86 21.15
N ASN A 82 -1.68 -18.00 20.08
CA ASN A 82 -2.49 -19.17 19.78
C ASN A 82 -1.79 -20.17 18.86
N GLY A 83 -0.54 -19.90 18.46
CA GLY A 83 0.24 -20.72 17.55
C GLY A 83 -0.13 -20.57 16.08
N LYS A 84 -0.83 -19.50 15.70
CA LYS A 84 -1.12 -19.18 14.31
C LYS A 84 0.06 -18.44 13.68
N LEU A 85 0.46 -18.85 12.49
CA LEU A 85 1.55 -18.21 11.72
C LEU A 85 1.18 -16.77 11.38
N VAL A 86 2.04 -15.83 11.79
CA VAL A 86 1.94 -14.39 11.55
C VAL A 86 2.82 -13.95 10.40
N TRP A 87 4.05 -14.46 10.37
CA TRP A 87 5.06 -14.11 9.37
C TRP A 87 5.98 -15.30 9.09
N SER A 88 6.45 -15.43 7.84
CA SER A 88 7.39 -16.48 7.46
C SER A 88 8.32 -16.02 6.34
N GLN A 89 9.61 -16.08 6.59
CA GLN A 89 10.65 -16.08 5.54
C GLN A 89 10.96 -17.52 5.08
N THR A 90 10.74 -18.50 5.94
CA THR A 90 10.93 -19.93 5.63
C THR A 90 10.08 -20.38 4.44
N ALA A 91 8.91 -19.78 4.25
CA ALA A 91 8.03 -20.06 3.11
C ALA A 91 8.68 -19.76 1.74
N TYR A 92 9.74 -18.95 1.70
CA TYR A 92 10.44 -18.52 0.49
C TYR A 92 11.75 -19.29 0.23
N ALA A 93 11.96 -20.44 0.87
CA ALA A 93 13.15 -21.27 0.68
C ALA A 93 13.37 -21.75 -0.77
N PHE A 94 12.37 -21.61 -1.64
CA PHE A 94 12.48 -21.93 -3.08
C PHE A 94 13.31 -20.90 -3.88
N LEU A 95 13.71 -19.78 -3.29
CA LEU A 95 14.45 -18.71 -3.96
C LEU A 95 15.93 -19.01 -4.25
N ASP A 96 16.49 -20.12 -3.74
CA ASP A 96 17.88 -20.51 -3.95
C ASP A 96 18.16 -20.99 -5.40
N GLN A 97 17.24 -20.76 -6.34
CA GLN A 97 17.33 -21.19 -7.74
C GLN A 97 17.20 -19.99 -8.70
N GLU A 98 17.48 -20.24 -9.98
CA GLU A 98 17.27 -19.27 -11.04
C GLU A 98 15.78 -18.92 -11.18
N ALA A 99 15.49 -17.73 -11.73
CA ALA A 99 14.10 -17.29 -11.96
C ALA A 99 13.37 -18.27 -12.88
N PRO A 100 12.19 -18.77 -12.48
CA PRO A 100 11.37 -19.65 -13.32
C PRO A 100 10.69 -18.86 -14.44
N ASP A 101 10.21 -19.55 -15.47
CA ASP A 101 9.46 -18.94 -16.57
C ASP A 101 8.18 -18.19 -16.12
N THR A 102 7.68 -18.51 -14.92
CA THR A 102 6.47 -17.97 -14.31
C THR A 102 6.72 -16.72 -13.44
N ALA A 103 7.94 -16.17 -13.48
CA ALA A 103 8.30 -14.96 -12.77
C ALA A 103 9.16 -14.03 -13.63
N ASN A 104 8.87 -12.72 -13.56
CA ASN A 104 9.77 -11.73 -14.12
C ASN A 104 11.13 -11.81 -13.42
N PRO A 105 12.25 -11.96 -14.13
CA PRO A 105 13.55 -12.19 -13.51
C PRO A 105 14.05 -10.99 -12.68
N SER A 106 13.64 -9.77 -13.02
CA SER A 106 13.95 -8.59 -12.22
C SER A 106 13.23 -8.62 -10.86
N LEU A 107 11.93 -8.99 -10.83
CA LEU A 107 11.18 -9.18 -9.59
C LEU A 107 11.71 -10.38 -8.78
N TRP A 108 12.15 -11.44 -9.46
CA TRP A 108 12.76 -12.59 -8.77
C TRP A 108 14.03 -12.16 -8.02
N ARG A 109 14.91 -11.40 -8.68
CA ARG A 109 16.11 -10.83 -8.06
C ARG A 109 15.76 -9.92 -6.87
N ASP A 110 14.75 -9.06 -7.00
CA ASP A 110 14.25 -8.23 -5.90
C ASP A 110 13.73 -9.08 -4.74
N THR A 111 13.04 -10.19 -5.05
CA THR A 111 12.56 -11.13 -4.04
C THR A 111 13.71 -11.80 -3.29
N GLN A 112 14.78 -12.20 -3.99
CA GLN A 112 16.00 -12.74 -3.37
C GLN A 112 16.66 -11.71 -2.44
N LEU A 113 16.72 -10.44 -2.83
CA LEU A 113 17.26 -9.35 -2.02
C LEU A 113 16.41 -9.10 -0.75
N ASN A 114 15.09 -9.04 -0.88
CA ASN A 114 14.16 -8.87 0.26
C ASN A 114 14.07 -10.12 1.16
N HIS A 115 14.57 -11.27 0.69
CA HIS A 115 14.72 -12.48 1.50
C HIS A 115 15.99 -12.49 2.36
N ILE A 116 16.85 -11.49 2.26
CA ILE A 116 18.00 -11.29 3.16
C ILE A 116 17.51 -10.65 4.46
N TYR A 117 17.38 -11.44 5.52
CA TYR A 117 16.78 -11.03 6.78
C TYR A 117 17.71 -11.21 7.98
N GLY A 118 17.47 -10.47 9.05
CA GLY A 118 18.23 -10.54 10.30
C GLY A 118 18.48 -9.18 10.94
N LEU A 119 19.45 -9.14 11.85
CA LEU A 119 19.96 -7.97 12.53
C LEU A 119 21.23 -7.46 11.83
N PHE A 120 21.23 -6.19 11.46
CA PHE A 120 22.34 -5.57 10.72
C PHE A 120 22.81 -4.28 11.42
N GLU A 121 24.10 -4.04 11.44
CA GLU A 121 24.67 -2.74 11.79
C GLU A 121 24.69 -1.83 10.56
N VAL A 122 23.98 -0.70 10.64
CA VAL A 122 23.99 0.34 9.60
C VAL A 122 25.25 1.17 9.69
N THR A 123 25.54 1.66 10.90
CA THR A 123 26.77 2.34 11.32
C THR A 123 26.87 2.23 12.83
N ASP A 124 28.01 2.60 13.43
CA ASP A 124 28.23 2.50 14.88
C ASP A 124 27.06 3.08 15.71
N GLY A 125 26.38 2.18 16.43
CA GLY A 125 25.24 2.51 17.29
C GLY A 125 23.90 2.69 16.56
N ILE A 126 23.80 2.35 15.27
CA ILE A 126 22.54 2.29 14.52
C ILE A 126 22.39 0.90 13.93
N TYR A 127 21.26 0.24 14.24
CA TYR A 127 20.99 -1.13 13.85
C TYR A 127 19.61 -1.24 13.20
N GLN A 128 19.45 -2.15 12.26
CA GLN A 128 18.18 -2.49 11.65
C GLN A 128 17.89 -3.99 11.77
N VAL A 129 16.66 -4.34 12.10
CA VAL A 129 16.14 -5.68 11.84
C VAL A 129 15.32 -5.61 10.57
N ARG A 130 15.72 -6.38 9.57
CA ARG A 130 15.13 -6.43 8.23
C ARG A 130 14.52 -7.80 7.97
N GLY A 131 13.43 -7.84 7.18
CA GLY A 131 12.76 -9.07 6.78
C GLY A 131 11.89 -9.72 7.87
N TYR A 132 11.67 -9.07 9.00
CA TYR A 132 10.77 -9.53 10.07
C TYR A 132 9.31 -9.08 9.87
N ASP A 133 9.09 -8.19 8.94
CA ASP A 133 7.80 -7.72 8.42
C ASP A 133 8.04 -7.09 7.03
N MET A 134 7.06 -6.37 6.50
CA MET A 134 7.17 -5.60 5.27
C MET A 134 8.19 -4.46 5.38
N SER A 135 8.16 -3.72 6.49
CA SER A 135 9.09 -2.64 6.81
C SER A 135 10.28 -3.10 7.66
N ASN A 136 11.27 -2.23 7.81
CA ASN A 136 12.41 -2.41 8.71
C ASN A 136 12.16 -1.69 10.03
N ILE A 137 12.54 -2.29 11.15
CA ILE A 137 12.61 -1.61 12.43
C ILE A 137 14.05 -1.19 12.71
N THR A 138 14.24 0.07 13.10
CA THR A 138 15.56 0.65 13.40
C THR A 138 15.74 0.89 14.89
N PHE A 139 16.93 0.59 15.41
CA PHE A 139 17.34 0.81 16.78
C PHE A 139 18.57 1.73 16.82
N ILE A 140 18.42 2.90 17.42
CA ILE A 140 19.51 3.87 17.63
C ILE A 140 19.92 3.82 19.09
N LYS A 141 21.20 3.57 19.35
CA LYS A 141 21.75 3.49 20.70
C LYS A 141 21.95 4.88 21.27
N GLY A 142 21.22 5.17 22.33
CA GLY A 142 21.44 6.35 23.16
C GLY A 142 22.40 6.08 24.32
N ASP A 143 22.53 7.05 25.23
CA ASP A 143 23.41 6.96 26.42
C ASP A 143 22.97 5.84 27.38
N THR A 144 21.66 5.61 27.53
CA THR A 144 21.10 4.68 28.53
C THR A 144 20.13 3.64 27.96
N GLY A 145 19.64 3.82 26.72
CA GLY A 145 18.63 2.96 26.12
C GLY A 145 18.58 3.00 24.61
N TRP A 146 17.44 2.57 24.08
CA TRP A 146 17.15 2.56 22.66
C TRP A 146 16.18 3.66 22.25
N ILE A 147 16.42 4.27 21.11
CA ILE A 147 15.44 5.02 20.32
C ILE A 147 15.02 4.07 19.19
N VAL A 148 13.74 3.70 19.15
CA VAL A 148 13.19 2.77 18.16
C VAL A 148 12.49 3.58 17.07
N VAL A 149 12.74 3.26 15.80
CA VAL A 149 12.08 3.92 14.66
C VAL A 149 11.29 2.88 13.89
N ASP A 150 10.03 3.20 13.60
CA ASP A 150 9.10 2.41 12.81
C ASP A 150 8.94 0.96 13.32
N PRO A 151 8.17 0.74 14.39
CA PRO A 151 8.06 -0.56 15.06
C PRO A 151 7.22 -1.60 14.31
N LEU A 152 7.34 -1.71 12.98
CA LEU A 152 6.70 -2.70 12.12
C LEU A 152 5.16 -2.64 12.13
N MET A 153 4.52 -3.57 11.41
CA MET A 153 3.07 -3.64 11.26
C MET A 153 2.39 -4.38 12.41
N SER A 154 3.00 -5.45 12.95
CA SER A 154 2.38 -6.28 13.97
C SER A 154 3.22 -6.38 15.24
N MET A 155 2.51 -6.52 16.39
CA MET A 155 3.13 -6.65 17.71
C MET A 155 4.06 -7.86 17.79
N GLU A 156 3.65 -8.98 17.20
CA GLU A 156 4.39 -10.23 17.23
C GLU A 156 5.72 -10.10 16.46
N CYS A 157 5.69 -9.45 15.29
CA CYS A 157 6.89 -9.20 14.49
C CYS A 157 7.83 -8.20 15.19
N ALA A 158 7.29 -7.11 15.75
CA ALA A 158 8.06 -6.13 16.49
C ALA A 158 8.72 -6.74 17.74
N ALA A 159 7.99 -7.56 18.50
CA ALA A 159 8.53 -8.25 19.67
C ALA A 159 9.62 -9.26 19.28
N ALA A 160 9.46 -10.01 18.19
CA ALA A 160 10.47 -10.93 17.68
C ALA A 160 11.73 -10.19 17.24
N ALA A 161 11.58 -9.06 16.53
CA ALA A 161 12.71 -8.21 16.11
C ALA A 161 13.44 -7.62 17.32
N PHE A 162 12.71 -7.14 18.32
CA PHE A 162 13.31 -6.59 19.54
C PHE A 162 14.05 -7.68 20.34
N SER A 163 13.49 -8.88 20.44
CA SER A 163 14.17 -10.02 21.07
C SER A 163 15.51 -10.35 20.39
N LEU A 164 15.57 -10.32 19.05
CA LEU A 164 16.81 -10.52 18.32
C LEU A 164 17.88 -9.45 18.66
N VAL A 165 17.44 -8.20 18.84
CA VAL A 165 18.34 -7.11 19.27
C VAL A 165 18.83 -7.34 20.69
N GLU A 166 17.96 -7.68 21.64
CA GLU A 166 18.33 -7.93 23.03
C GLU A 166 19.31 -9.12 23.18
N GLU A 167 19.08 -10.19 22.44
CA GLU A 167 19.93 -11.39 22.43
C GLU A 167 21.37 -11.09 21.94
N ASN A 168 21.52 -10.21 20.97
CA ASN A 168 22.82 -9.95 20.33
C ASN A 168 23.53 -8.69 20.83
N LEU A 169 22.78 -7.64 21.25
CA LEU A 169 23.33 -6.35 21.66
C LEU A 169 23.11 -6.03 23.14
N GLY A 170 22.34 -6.86 23.86
CA GLY A 170 22.02 -6.71 25.28
C GLY A 170 20.72 -5.97 25.52
N THR A 171 20.16 -6.20 26.71
CA THR A 171 18.86 -5.65 27.14
C THR A 171 19.04 -4.22 27.65
N PHE A 172 18.37 -3.27 27.03
CA PHE A 172 18.34 -1.85 27.40
C PHE A 172 16.91 -1.32 27.31
N PRO A 173 16.52 -0.36 28.16
CA PRO A 173 15.18 0.23 28.09
C PRO A 173 14.99 1.02 26.79
N VAL A 174 13.75 1.08 26.30
CA VAL A 174 13.38 2.02 25.24
C VAL A 174 13.18 3.41 25.86
N LYS A 175 13.68 4.46 25.18
CA LYS A 175 13.60 5.87 25.60
C LYS A 175 12.66 6.68 24.72
N ALA A 176 12.58 6.30 23.44
CA ALA A 176 11.61 6.88 22.52
C ALA A 176 11.24 5.89 21.43
N VAL A 177 10.04 6.10 20.86
CA VAL A 177 9.61 5.51 19.60
C VAL A 177 9.33 6.64 18.64
N ILE A 178 9.80 6.52 17.40
CA ILE A 178 9.59 7.49 16.33
C ILE A 178 8.77 6.80 15.23
N TYR A 179 7.65 7.40 14.86
CA TYR A 179 6.88 7.04 13.68
C TYR A 179 7.25 7.99 12.55
N SER A 180 7.80 7.45 11.46
CA SER A 180 8.19 8.28 10.31
C SER A 180 6.99 8.88 9.60
N HIS A 181 5.89 8.11 9.47
CA HIS A 181 4.67 8.53 8.81
C HIS A 181 3.45 7.68 9.22
N SER A 182 2.28 8.00 8.67
CA SER A 182 0.97 7.53 9.14
C SER A 182 0.53 6.15 8.64
N HIS A 183 1.36 5.39 7.93
CA HIS A 183 1.02 4.03 7.51
C HIS A 183 1.25 3.00 8.62
N VAL A 184 0.41 1.97 8.62
CA VAL A 184 0.32 1.01 9.74
C VAL A 184 1.57 0.17 9.95
N ASP A 185 2.33 -0.08 8.91
CA ASP A 185 3.58 -0.84 8.96
C ASP A 185 4.76 -0.07 9.59
N HIS A 186 4.55 1.21 9.97
CA HIS A 186 5.52 2.05 10.69
C HIS A 186 5.13 2.34 12.14
N PHE A 187 3.93 1.90 12.57
CA PHE A 187 3.51 2.10 13.97
C PHE A 187 2.78 0.89 14.59
N GLY A 188 2.25 0.00 13.77
CA GLY A 188 1.29 -1.02 14.20
C GLY A 188 1.84 -2.01 15.22
N GLY A 189 3.14 -2.25 15.25
CA GLY A 189 3.79 -3.15 16.21
C GLY A 189 4.20 -2.51 17.53
N VAL A 190 3.87 -1.24 17.78
CA VAL A 190 4.41 -0.45 18.92
C VAL A 190 4.23 -1.12 20.28
N ARG A 191 3.10 -1.80 20.54
CA ARG A 191 2.88 -2.50 21.81
C ARG A 191 3.67 -3.82 21.94
N GLY A 192 4.33 -4.25 20.88
CA GLY A 192 5.35 -5.30 20.96
C GLY A 192 6.68 -4.80 21.54
N ILE A 193 6.87 -3.48 21.62
CA ILE A 193 8.11 -2.82 22.06
C ILE A 193 7.93 -2.10 23.39
N ILE A 194 6.83 -1.33 23.56
CA ILE A 194 6.54 -0.51 24.75
C ILE A 194 5.09 -0.68 25.18
N SER A 195 4.79 -0.29 26.42
CA SER A 195 3.43 -0.23 26.95
C SER A 195 2.89 1.21 27.01
N GLU A 196 1.57 1.33 27.11
CA GLU A 196 0.90 2.62 27.37
C GLU A 196 1.36 3.22 28.71
N GLU A 197 1.67 2.38 29.70
CA GLU A 197 2.13 2.81 31.03
C GLU A 197 3.49 3.47 30.98
N ASP A 198 4.41 2.98 30.13
CA ASP A 198 5.74 3.56 29.92
C ASP A 198 5.63 4.99 29.35
N VAL A 199 4.67 5.22 28.46
CA VAL A 199 4.42 6.54 27.88
C VAL A 199 3.72 7.47 28.87
N GLN A 200 2.73 6.99 29.61
CA GLN A 200 2.01 7.78 30.62
C GLN A 200 2.89 8.17 31.81
N SER A 201 3.88 7.34 32.18
CA SER A 201 4.87 7.67 33.22
C SER A 201 5.86 8.74 32.77
N GLY A 202 6.01 8.94 31.46
CA GLY A 202 7.00 9.82 30.86
C GLY A 202 8.38 9.17 30.69
N ASP A 203 8.50 7.85 30.90
CA ASP A 203 9.75 7.10 30.69
C ASP A 203 10.09 6.93 29.21
N VAL A 204 9.05 6.90 28.35
CA VAL A 204 9.16 6.78 26.89
C VAL A 204 8.41 7.92 26.18
N GLN A 205 9.04 8.56 25.22
CA GLN A 205 8.39 9.50 24.30
C GLN A 205 7.97 8.80 23.01
N VAL A 206 6.81 9.18 22.45
CA VAL A 206 6.39 8.79 21.12
C VAL A 206 6.37 10.04 20.24
N ILE A 207 7.14 10.03 19.15
CA ILE A 207 7.41 11.19 18.29
C ILE A 207 6.87 10.89 16.90
N ALA A 208 6.17 11.85 16.29
CA ALA A 208 5.63 11.73 14.95
C ALA A 208 5.57 13.08 14.23
N PRO A 209 5.41 13.13 12.90
CA PRO A 209 5.19 14.38 12.18
C PRO A 209 3.81 14.97 12.48
N GLU A 210 3.67 16.30 12.36
CA GLU A 210 2.41 17.00 12.54
C GLU A 210 1.28 16.38 11.69
N GLY A 211 0.13 16.17 12.34
CA GLY A 211 -1.06 15.60 11.70
C GLY A 211 -1.06 14.08 11.56
N PHE A 212 -0.05 13.40 12.08
CA PHE A 212 0.09 11.93 12.02
C PHE A 212 -1.19 11.21 12.44
N GLU A 213 -1.73 11.52 13.63
CA GLU A 213 -2.91 10.83 14.19
C GLU A 213 -4.14 10.95 13.28
N LYS A 214 -4.39 12.17 12.76
CA LYS A 214 -5.48 12.42 11.82
C LYS A 214 -5.37 11.55 10.56
N HIS A 215 -4.18 11.45 10.00
CA HIS A 215 -3.98 10.70 8.76
C HIS A 215 -3.96 9.18 9.02
N ALA A 216 -3.38 8.72 10.11
CA ALA A 216 -3.44 7.31 10.51
C ALA A 216 -4.90 6.83 10.69
N VAL A 217 -5.76 7.65 11.30
CA VAL A 217 -7.19 7.33 11.46
C VAL A 217 -7.92 7.38 10.11
N SER A 218 -7.78 8.46 9.34
CA SER A 218 -8.54 8.63 8.10
C SER A 218 -8.25 7.54 7.07
N GLU A 219 -7.01 7.13 6.93
CA GLU A 219 -6.63 6.08 5.98
C GLU A 219 -7.07 4.68 6.44
N ASN A 220 -6.94 4.36 7.73
CA ASN A 220 -7.20 3.01 8.20
C ASN A 220 -8.66 2.76 8.62
N ILE A 221 -9.45 3.81 8.88
CA ILE A 221 -10.80 3.68 9.45
C ILE A 221 -11.89 4.10 8.45
N TYR A 222 -11.84 5.31 7.87
CA TYR A 222 -12.98 5.86 7.12
C TYR A 222 -13.37 5.03 5.89
N ALA A 223 -12.41 4.59 5.11
CA ALA A 223 -12.59 3.66 4.00
C ALA A 223 -11.94 2.29 4.28
N GLY A 224 -11.65 1.98 5.54
CA GLY A 224 -10.82 0.84 5.95
C GLY A 224 -11.29 -0.51 5.42
N THR A 225 -12.61 -0.75 5.36
CA THR A 225 -13.16 -1.99 4.79
C THR A 225 -12.82 -2.15 3.30
N ALA A 226 -13.00 -1.08 2.51
CA ALA A 226 -12.68 -1.09 1.09
C ALA A 226 -11.16 -1.20 0.85
N MET A 227 -10.38 -0.43 1.60
CA MET A 227 -8.92 -0.48 1.52
C MET A 227 -8.37 -1.85 1.93
N GLY A 228 -8.87 -2.46 3.00
CA GLY A 228 -8.47 -3.79 3.44
C GLY A 228 -8.76 -4.86 2.39
N ARG A 229 -9.95 -4.83 1.75
CA ARG A 229 -10.29 -5.76 0.67
C ARG A 229 -9.38 -5.57 -0.56
N ARG A 230 -9.10 -4.34 -0.95
CA ARG A 230 -8.20 -4.02 -2.06
C ARG A 230 -6.72 -4.32 -1.73
N ALA A 231 -6.34 -4.18 -0.46
CA ALA A 231 -5.01 -4.54 0.03
C ALA A 231 -4.73 -6.04 -0.14
N SER A 232 -5.75 -6.92 -0.02
CA SER A 232 -5.57 -8.34 -0.26
C SER A 232 -5.12 -8.66 -1.69
N TYR A 233 -5.53 -7.85 -2.66
CA TYR A 233 -5.04 -7.92 -4.04
C TYR A 233 -3.63 -7.33 -4.18
N GLN A 234 -3.39 -6.15 -3.62
CA GLN A 234 -2.12 -5.46 -3.76
C GLN A 234 -0.95 -6.24 -3.16
N TYR A 235 -1.16 -6.82 -1.99
CA TYR A 235 -0.12 -7.51 -1.23
C TYR A 235 -0.16 -9.04 -1.40
N GLY A 236 -1.08 -9.55 -2.21
CA GLY A 236 -1.15 -10.99 -2.47
C GLY A 236 -1.44 -11.85 -1.25
N THR A 237 -2.14 -11.30 -0.22
CA THR A 237 -2.35 -12.00 1.05
C THR A 237 -3.15 -13.31 0.92
N MET A 238 -3.82 -13.52 -0.22
CA MET A 238 -4.57 -14.72 -0.55
C MET A 238 -3.73 -15.76 -1.32
N LEU A 239 -2.52 -15.40 -1.72
CA LEU A 239 -1.62 -16.26 -2.48
C LEU A 239 -0.66 -16.98 -1.55
N GLU A 240 -0.30 -18.20 -1.91
CA GLU A 240 0.82 -18.91 -1.29
C GLU A 240 2.15 -18.43 -1.86
N ALA A 241 3.20 -18.39 -1.03
CA ALA A 241 4.56 -18.13 -1.50
C ALA A 241 5.03 -19.28 -2.39
N SER A 242 5.26 -19.02 -3.68
CA SER A 242 5.70 -20.01 -4.65
C SER A 242 6.15 -19.34 -5.96
N GLU A 243 6.76 -20.11 -6.83
CA GLU A 243 7.15 -19.67 -8.19
C GLU A 243 5.98 -19.13 -9.03
N THR A 244 4.78 -19.63 -8.80
CA THR A 244 3.53 -19.24 -9.49
C THR A 244 2.62 -18.37 -8.63
N GLY A 245 2.98 -18.09 -7.37
CA GLY A 245 2.21 -17.35 -6.39
C GLY A 245 2.84 -16.03 -5.96
N ALA A 246 2.79 -15.77 -4.65
CA ALA A 246 3.34 -14.56 -4.05
C ALA A 246 4.86 -14.53 -4.14
N LEU A 247 5.39 -13.37 -4.53
CA LEU A 247 6.79 -12.96 -4.47
C LEU A 247 6.86 -11.66 -3.67
N ALA A 248 8.06 -11.03 -3.59
CA ALA A 248 8.18 -9.71 -2.98
C ALA A 248 7.27 -8.68 -3.63
N ILE A 249 6.93 -7.67 -2.86
CA ILE A 249 6.11 -6.54 -3.31
C ILE A 249 6.96 -5.27 -3.56
N GLY A 250 8.28 -5.42 -3.69
CA GLY A 250 9.22 -4.33 -3.91
C GLY A 250 9.76 -3.71 -2.63
N ILE A 251 8.91 -3.43 -1.66
CA ILE A 251 9.28 -2.84 -0.36
C ILE A 251 9.38 -3.88 0.77
N GLY A 252 9.38 -5.16 0.43
CA GLY A 252 9.41 -6.29 1.34
C GLY A 252 8.70 -7.51 0.76
N MET A 253 8.56 -8.57 1.56
CA MET A 253 7.97 -9.84 1.11
C MET A 253 6.43 -9.84 1.13
N GLY A 254 5.81 -8.90 1.82
CA GLY A 254 4.35 -8.82 1.99
C GLY A 254 3.97 -8.31 3.36
N GLN A 255 2.70 -8.41 3.74
CA GLN A 255 2.19 -7.98 5.03
C GLN A 255 2.17 -9.12 6.06
N SER A 256 2.63 -8.85 7.28
CA SER A 256 2.41 -9.77 8.41
C SER A 256 0.92 -9.89 8.76
N ARG A 257 0.57 -11.00 9.41
CA ARG A 257 -0.82 -11.38 9.74
C ARG A 257 -1.09 -11.32 11.25
N GLY A 258 -0.30 -10.52 11.97
CA GLY A 258 -0.37 -10.37 13.41
C GLY A 258 -1.35 -9.30 13.88
N SER A 259 -1.25 -9.00 15.16
CA SER A 259 -2.07 -8.01 15.83
C SER A 259 -1.47 -6.63 15.67
N THR A 260 -2.29 -5.68 15.22
CA THR A 260 -1.88 -4.27 15.09
C THR A 260 -2.28 -3.49 16.34
N SER A 261 -1.45 -2.58 16.76
CA SER A 261 -1.64 -1.73 17.93
C SER A 261 -1.42 -0.26 17.63
N TYR A 262 -1.70 0.60 18.60
CA TYR A 262 -1.48 2.03 18.47
C TYR A 262 -1.21 2.67 19.84
N ILE A 263 -0.28 3.62 19.88
CA ILE A 263 -0.06 4.55 21.00
C ILE A 263 0.07 5.95 20.39
N SER A 264 -0.71 6.91 20.89
CA SER A 264 -0.70 8.29 20.38
C SER A 264 0.66 8.96 20.61
N PRO A 265 1.13 9.77 19.64
CA PRO A 265 2.32 10.58 19.82
C PRO A 265 2.22 11.53 21.03
N THR A 266 3.35 11.69 21.74
CA THR A 266 3.49 12.65 22.85
C THR A 266 4.22 13.93 22.42
N LEU A 267 4.87 13.87 21.26
CA LEU A 267 5.58 14.99 20.63
C LEU A 267 5.34 14.96 19.12
N GLU A 268 4.85 16.06 18.57
CA GLU A 268 4.74 16.26 17.13
C GLU A 268 5.85 17.18 16.64
N ILE A 269 6.49 16.81 15.52
CA ILE A 269 7.45 17.65 14.80
C ILE A 269 6.66 18.52 13.84
N THR A 270 6.82 19.85 13.97
CA THR A 270 5.96 20.83 13.29
C THR A 270 6.68 21.67 12.24
N GLU A 271 8.02 21.64 12.20
CA GLU A 271 8.78 22.38 11.19
C GLU A 271 10.09 21.66 10.80
N THR A 272 10.51 21.85 9.55
CA THR A 272 11.83 21.39 9.07
C THR A 272 12.95 22.16 9.78
N GLY A 273 13.98 21.43 10.22
CA GLY A 273 15.11 21.95 11.00
C GLY A 273 14.89 21.90 12.51
N GLU A 274 13.74 21.43 12.99
CA GLU A 274 13.48 21.20 14.40
C GLU A 274 14.43 20.14 14.95
N LYS A 275 15.00 20.40 16.16
CA LYS A 275 15.99 19.52 16.78
C LYS A 275 15.55 19.05 18.15
N HIS A 276 15.68 17.76 18.38
CA HIS A 276 15.46 17.16 19.70
C HIS A 276 16.64 16.29 20.10
N THR A 277 17.05 16.39 21.37
CA THR A 277 18.05 15.50 21.96
C THR A 277 17.32 14.45 22.78
N ILE A 278 17.43 13.19 22.37
CA ILE A 278 16.77 12.05 22.99
C ILE A 278 17.85 11.09 23.49
N ASP A 279 17.90 10.85 24.80
CA ASP A 279 18.90 9.98 25.43
C ASP A 279 20.33 10.22 24.92
N GLY A 280 20.72 11.52 24.78
CA GLY A 280 22.04 11.96 24.33
C GLY A 280 22.25 12.03 22.81
N VAL A 281 21.29 11.57 22.00
CA VAL A 281 21.36 11.64 20.53
C VAL A 281 20.56 12.83 20.03
N GLU A 282 21.21 13.75 19.32
CA GLU A 282 20.55 14.87 18.64
C GLU A 282 20.02 14.40 17.28
N LEU A 283 18.73 14.59 17.04
CA LEU A 283 18.03 14.36 15.79
C LEU A 283 17.55 15.71 15.23
N GLU A 284 17.82 15.98 13.97
CA GLU A 284 17.30 17.13 13.22
C GLU A 284 16.32 16.65 12.17
N PHE A 285 15.07 17.13 12.21
CA PHE A 285 13.97 16.63 11.42
C PHE A 285 13.72 17.46 10.16
N GLN A 286 13.30 16.77 9.08
CA GLN A 286 12.76 17.38 7.86
C GLN A 286 11.36 16.86 7.63
N LEU A 287 10.37 17.74 7.56
CA LEU A 287 9.01 17.37 7.17
C LEU A 287 8.89 17.21 5.66
N THR A 288 8.23 16.14 5.22
CA THR A 288 8.05 15.80 3.79
C THR A 288 6.57 15.49 3.48
N PRO A 289 5.61 16.37 3.85
CA PRO A 289 4.19 16.08 3.73
C PRO A 289 3.76 15.92 2.26
N GLY A 290 2.89 14.94 2.02
CA GLY A 290 2.32 14.66 0.69
C GLY A 290 3.28 13.99 -0.29
N THR A 291 4.33 13.36 0.25
CA THR A 291 5.20 12.40 -0.43
C THR A 291 4.60 11.01 -0.31
N GLU A 292 5.21 10.08 0.41
CA GLU A 292 4.67 8.74 0.61
C GLU A 292 3.38 8.78 1.44
N ALA A 293 3.32 9.62 2.47
CA ALA A 293 2.12 9.88 3.26
C ALA A 293 1.80 11.38 3.36
N PRO A 294 0.56 11.74 3.74
CA PRO A 294 0.22 13.14 4.01
C PRO A 294 1.01 13.76 5.15
N ALA A 295 1.37 12.96 6.17
CA ALA A 295 2.24 13.32 7.28
C ALA A 295 3.44 12.38 7.30
N GLU A 296 4.60 12.89 6.93
CA GLU A 296 5.85 12.15 6.86
C GLU A 296 7.05 13.03 7.21
N MET A 297 8.12 12.43 7.75
CA MET A 297 9.35 13.12 8.10
C MET A 297 10.58 12.24 7.92
N ASN A 298 11.66 12.87 7.47
CA ASN A 298 13.04 12.37 7.51
C ASN A 298 13.78 12.93 8.72
N PHE A 299 14.94 12.39 9.06
CA PHE A 299 15.82 13.01 10.06
C PHE A 299 17.31 12.73 9.83
N TRP A 300 18.11 13.64 10.34
CA TRP A 300 19.56 13.62 10.32
C TRP A 300 20.13 13.35 11.71
N ILE A 301 21.13 12.46 11.79
CA ILE A 301 21.90 12.13 13.00
C ILE A 301 23.32 12.61 12.80
N GLY A 302 23.58 13.88 13.15
CA GLY A 302 24.87 14.54 12.89
C GLY A 302 26.06 13.88 13.58
N SER A 303 25.88 13.32 14.77
CA SER A 303 26.92 12.60 15.50
C SER A 303 27.37 11.29 14.85
N LYS A 304 26.58 10.77 13.90
CA LYS A 304 26.80 9.50 13.19
C LYS A 304 26.99 9.69 11.68
N ASN A 305 26.88 10.91 11.16
CA ASN A 305 26.83 11.20 9.71
C ASN A 305 25.80 10.31 8.98
N ALA A 306 24.64 10.08 9.58
CA ALA A 306 23.64 9.16 9.11
C ALA A 306 22.34 9.89 8.77
N LEU A 307 21.83 9.69 7.55
CA LEU A 307 20.60 10.28 7.05
C LEU A 307 19.50 9.21 6.94
N TRP A 308 18.44 9.39 7.72
CA TRP A 308 17.23 8.57 7.62
C TRP A 308 16.24 9.22 6.67
N MET A 309 15.78 8.45 5.68
CA MET A 309 14.91 8.95 4.60
C MET A 309 13.49 8.39 4.65
N ALA A 310 13.04 7.90 5.79
CA ALA A 310 11.70 7.29 5.95
C ALA A 310 11.37 6.33 4.79
N GLU A 311 10.35 6.64 3.99
CA GLU A 311 10.03 5.91 2.77
C GLU A 311 10.26 6.73 1.49
N ASN A 312 10.90 7.92 1.63
CA ASN A 312 11.17 8.83 0.51
C ASN A 312 12.23 8.30 -0.48
N CYS A 313 13.18 7.49 -0.02
CA CYS A 313 14.22 6.86 -0.83
C CYS A 313 14.32 5.37 -0.50
N THR A 314 13.47 4.56 -1.08
CA THR A 314 13.51 3.09 -0.97
C THR A 314 14.30 2.48 -2.13
N GLY A 315 14.67 1.20 -2.02
CA GLY A 315 15.37 0.46 -3.08
C GLY A 315 14.49 0.11 -4.30
N THR A 316 13.43 0.85 -4.55
CA THR A 316 12.47 0.66 -5.63
C THR A 316 11.78 1.96 -6.01
N LEU A 317 11.23 2.04 -7.23
CA LEU A 317 10.25 3.08 -7.56
C LEU A 317 8.98 2.86 -6.74
N HIS A 318 8.69 3.78 -5.84
CA HIS A 318 7.46 3.74 -5.05
C HIS A 318 6.24 4.19 -5.88
N ASN A 319 5.06 3.73 -5.52
CA ASN A 319 3.84 4.17 -6.18
C ASN A 319 3.40 5.58 -5.71
N LEU A 320 2.91 6.39 -6.66
CA LEU A 320 2.27 7.69 -6.37
C LEU A 320 0.77 7.56 -6.08
N TYR A 321 0.20 6.40 -6.35
CA TYR A 321 -1.14 5.96 -5.96
C TYR A 321 -1.07 4.48 -5.59
N THR A 322 -1.49 4.15 -4.39
CA THR A 322 -1.49 2.75 -3.94
C THR A 322 -2.78 2.04 -4.37
N LEU A 323 -2.68 0.81 -4.87
CA LEU A 323 -3.84 0.06 -5.40
C LEU A 323 -4.90 -0.20 -4.32
N ARG A 324 -4.51 -0.30 -3.04
CA ARG A 324 -5.45 -0.41 -1.92
C ARG A 324 -6.36 0.82 -1.77
N GLY A 325 -5.88 1.98 -2.21
CA GLY A 325 -6.52 3.28 -2.05
C GLY A 325 -5.82 4.13 -0.99
N ALA A 326 -5.52 5.35 -1.36
CA ALA A 326 -5.01 6.43 -0.51
C ALA A 326 -5.15 7.76 -1.25
N GLN A 327 -4.80 8.86 -0.60
CA GLN A 327 -4.65 10.14 -1.28
C GLN A 327 -3.51 10.06 -2.31
N VAL A 328 -3.70 10.70 -3.47
CA VAL A 328 -2.68 10.72 -4.53
C VAL A 328 -1.48 11.54 -4.08
N ARG A 329 -0.30 10.97 -4.16
CA ARG A 329 0.99 11.52 -3.75
C ARG A 329 1.54 12.51 -4.77
N GLY A 330 2.47 13.37 -4.33
CA GLY A 330 3.04 14.43 -5.17
C GLY A 330 4.41 14.06 -5.72
N GLY A 331 4.49 13.52 -6.94
CA GLY A 331 5.79 13.19 -7.54
C GLY A 331 6.77 14.37 -7.63
N ASN A 332 6.27 15.59 -7.90
CA ASN A 332 7.11 16.79 -7.87
C ASN A 332 7.59 17.12 -6.45
N ALA A 333 6.68 17.12 -5.46
CA ALA A 333 7.04 17.37 -4.07
C ALA A 333 8.02 16.32 -3.53
N TRP A 334 7.82 15.05 -3.92
CA TRP A 334 8.71 13.96 -3.55
C TRP A 334 10.14 14.22 -4.03
N ALA A 335 10.31 14.59 -5.30
CA ALA A 335 11.61 14.96 -5.86
C ALA A 335 12.22 16.18 -5.17
N GLU A 336 11.41 17.20 -4.86
CA GLU A 336 11.85 18.43 -4.17
C GLU A 336 12.38 18.11 -2.76
N TYR A 337 11.69 17.30 -1.96
CA TYR A 337 12.12 16.95 -0.61
C TYR A 337 13.35 16.05 -0.59
N ILE A 338 13.51 15.13 -1.55
CA ILE A 338 14.75 14.35 -1.68
C ILE A 338 15.92 15.28 -1.98
N MET A 339 15.76 16.23 -2.90
CA MET A 339 16.81 17.18 -3.25
C MET A 339 17.08 18.18 -2.12
N GLU A 340 16.09 18.53 -1.30
CA GLU A 340 16.27 19.31 -0.07
C GLU A 340 17.10 18.54 0.96
N SER A 341 16.78 17.27 1.22
CA SER A 341 17.59 16.40 2.09
C SER A 341 19.03 16.32 1.63
N LEU A 342 19.23 16.13 0.32
CA LEU A 342 20.57 16.08 -0.27
C LEU A 342 21.33 17.40 -0.09
N ALA A 343 20.66 18.54 -0.25
CA ALA A 343 21.26 19.86 -0.05
C ALA A 343 21.59 20.14 1.42
N LEU A 344 20.76 19.69 2.36
CA LEU A 344 20.97 19.89 3.80
C LEU A 344 22.07 18.98 4.36
N TYR A 345 22.11 17.72 3.96
CA TYR A 345 22.88 16.69 4.65
C TYR A 345 23.83 15.90 3.74
N GLY A 346 23.64 15.90 2.42
CA GLY A 346 24.34 14.99 1.50
C GLY A 346 25.87 15.09 1.53
N ASP A 347 26.42 16.30 1.70
CA ASP A 347 27.86 16.51 1.80
C ASP A 347 28.48 15.92 3.09
N GLN A 348 27.66 15.67 4.11
CA GLN A 348 28.07 15.20 5.42
C GLN A 348 27.71 13.71 5.64
N ALA A 349 26.74 13.19 4.91
CA ALA A 349 26.26 11.83 5.08
C ALA A 349 27.29 10.79 4.64
N ASP A 350 27.56 9.82 5.49
CA ASP A 350 28.35 8.64 5.19
C ASP A 350 27.46 7.42 4.86
N VAL A 351 26.18 7.47 5.30
CA VAL A 351 25.16 6.47 5.02
C VAL A 351 23.78 7.14 4.89
N VAL A 352 23.00 6.65 3.90
CA VAL A 352 21.55 6.88 3.80
C VAL A 352 20.84 5.56 4.05
N PHE A 353 19.77 5.59 4.85
CA PHE A 353 19.00 4.40 5.22
C PHE A 353 17.52 4.75 5.44
N GLN A 354 16.67 3.77 5.41
CA GLN A 354 15.23 3.97 5.29
C GLN A 354 14.43 2.83 5.93
N SER A 355 13.10 2.96 5.91
CA SER A 355 12.15 2.02 6.51
C SER A 355 11.91 0.73 5.69
N HIS A 356 12.39 0.64 4.46
CA HIS A 356 12.30 -0.53 3.59
C HIS A 356 13.64 -0.79 2.89
N ASN A 357 13.83 -2.02 2.40
CA ASN A 357 15.03 -2.45 1.69
C ASN A 357 16.31 -2.29 2.53
N TRP A 358 17.42 -1.80 1.99
CA TRP A 358 18.74 -1.75 2.62
C TRP A 358 19.42 -0.39 2.43
N PRO A 359 20.37 -0.03 3.33
CA PRO A 359 21.09 1.24 3.26
C PRO A 359 22.07 1.32 2.09
N HIS A 360 22.49 2.56 1.77
CA HIS A 360 23.56 2.88 0.84
C HIS A 360 24.63 3.71 1.52
N TRP A 361 25.93 3.42 1.26
CA TRP A 361 27.06 4.03 1.94
C TRP A 361 28.02 4.70 0.94
N GLY A 362 28.57 5.83 1.34
CA GLY A 362 29.55 6.60 0.60
C GLY A 362 28.93 7.82 -0.10
N LYS A 363 29.64 8.94 -0.03
CA LYS A 363 29.11 10.24 -0.46
C LYS A 363 28.69 10.28 -1.92
N ASP A 364 29.55 9.76 -2.80
CA ASP A 364 29.26 9.74 -4.24
C ASP A 364 28.06 8.83 -4.55
N ILE A 365 27.98 7.67 -3.88
CA ILE A 365 26.86 6.72 -4.00
C ILE A 365 25.57 7.35 -3.49
N ILE A 366 25.59 8.00 -2.32
CA ILE A 366 24.43 8.67 -1.75
C ILE A 366 23.93 9.77 -2.68
N GLN A 367 24.83 10.56 -3.24
CA GLN A 367 24.46 11.61 -4.18
C GLN A 367 23.82 11.05 -5.43
N GLU A 368 24.36 9.98 -6.00
CA GLU A 368 23.82 9.32 -7.17
C GLU A 368 22.46 8.67 -6.86
N TYR A 369 22.37 7.89 -5.77
CA TYR A 369 21.16 7.21 -5.31
C TYR A 369 19.99 8.18 -5.13
N MET A 370 20.19 9.24 -4.36
CA MET A 370 19.14 10.24 -4.10
C MET A 370 18.80 11.04 -5.36
N THR A 371 19.77 11.39 -6.19
CA THR A 371 19.53 12.14 -7.43
C THR A 371 18.76 11.30 -8.44
N ASN A 372 19.11 10.04 -8.64
CA ASN A 372 18.39 9.14 -9.54
C ASN A 372 16.95 8.90 -9.07
N THR A 373 16.76 8.67 -7.77
CA THR A 373 15.42 8.51 -7.18
C THR A 373 14.56 9.76 -7.41
N ALA A 374 15.08 10.95 -7.10
CA ALA A 374 14.39 12.22 -7.35
C ALA A 374 14.09 12.42 -8.84
N ALA A 375 15.05 12.08 -9.72
CA ALA A 375 14.90 12.24 -11.16
C ALA A 375 13.76 11.40 -11.75
N VAL A 376 13.56 10.16 -11.24
CA VAL A 376 12.46 9.30 -11.70
C VAL A 376 11.10 9.90 -11.34
N TYR A 377 10.90 10.34 -10.10
CA TYR A 377 9.64 10.99 -9.70
C TYR A 377 9.39 12.28 -10.47
N LYS A 378 10.43 13.11 -10.61
CA LYS A 378 10.35 14.37 -11.38
C LYS A 378 10.03 14.12 -12.84
N PHE A 379 10.67 13.13 -13.47
CA PHE A 379 10.40 12.72 -14.84
C PHE A 379 8.95 12.31 -15.03
N ILE A 380 8.42 11.42 -14.17
CA ILE A 380 7.04 10.95 -14.28
C ILE A 380 6.07 12.12 -14.15
N ASN A 381 6.27 13.00 -13.17
CA ASN A 381 5.44 14.18 -13.00
C ASN A 381 5.46 15.08 -14.24
N ASP A 382 6.65 15.48 -14.69
CA ASP A 382 6.81 16.49 -15.74
C ASP A 382 6.37 15.98 -17.11
N GLN A 383 6.71 14.73 -17.45
CA GLN A 383 6.31 14.16 -18.74
C GLN A 383 4.81 13.89 -18.80
N THR A 384 4.22 13.47 -17.69
CA THR A 384 2.75 13.33 -17.63
C THR A 384 2.07 14.68 -17.87
N LEU A 385 2.54 15.75 -17.20
CA LEU A 385 1.99 17.10 -17.41
C LEU A 385 2.20 17.61 -18.82
N LEU A 386 3.34 17.30 -19.44
CA LEU A 386 3.58 17.64 -20.85
C LEU A 386 2.52 17.00 -21.75
N TYR A 387 2.29 15.69 -21.59
CA TYR A 387 1.31 14.96 -22.39
C TYR A 387 -0.13 15.38 -22.10
N ILE A 388 -0.48 15.69 -20.84
CA ILE A 388 -1.78 16.31 -20.50
C ILE A 388 -2.00 17.59 -21.30
N ASN A 389 -0.98 18.49 -21.37
CA ASN A 389 -1.06 19.74 -22.11
C ASN A 389 -1.11 19.53 -23.63
N GLU A 390 -0.63 18.41 -24.14
CA GLU A 390 -0.79 17.99 -25.53
C GLU A 390 -2.17 17.37 -25.83
N GLY A 391 -2.98 17.12 -24.78
CA GLY A 391 -4.36 16.64 -24.88
C GLY A 391 -4.53 15.12 -24.84
N TYR A 392 -3.53 14.40 -24.34
CA TYR A 392 -3.64 12.95 -24.13
C TYR A 392 -4.40 12.64 -22.85
N THR A 393 -5.15 11.55 -22.86
CA THR A 393 -5.89 11.00 -21.73
C THR A 393 -4.96 10.19 -20.82
N GLU A 394 -5.43 9.91 -19.61
CA GLU A 394 -4.73 9.07 -18.63
C GLU A 394 -4.24 7.74 -19.21
N THR A 395 -5.14 7.03 -19.89
CA THR A 395 -4.81 5.72 -20.49
C THR A 395 -3.80 5.84 -21.64
N GLU A 396 -3.92 6.86 -22.48
CA GLU A 396 -2.96 7.10 -23.57
C GLU A 396 -1.57 7.40 -23.00
N ILE A 397 -1.46 8.27 -22.00
CA ILE A 397 -0.19 8.61 -21.34
C ILE A 397 0.45 7.37 -20.72
N ALA A 398 -0.32 6.59 -19.98
CA ALA A 398 0.17 5.39 -19.30
C ALA A 398 0.75 4.32 -20.26
N ASN A 399 0.31 4.32 -21.53
CA ASN A 399 0.82 3.44 -22.58
C ASN A 399 1.98 4.05 -23.40
N MET A 400 2.23 5.36 -23.23
CA MET A 400 3.26 6.07 -24.02
C MET A 400 4.52 6.39 -23.23
N ILE A 401 4.37 6.65 -21.92
CA ILE A 401 5.45 7.14 -21.07
C ILE A 401 6.50 6.05 -20.83
N GLN A 402 7.77 6.38 -21.03
CA GLN A 402 8.90 5.48 -20.83
C GLN A 402 10.04 6.24 -20.15
N LEU A 403 10.70 5.62 -19.18
CA LEU A 403 11.88 6.20 -18.55
C LEU A 403 13.01 6.47 -19.58
N PRO A 404 13.82 7.49 -19.34
CA PRO A 404 15.10 7.60 -20.01
C PRO A 404 15.94 6.33 -19.81
N LYS A 405 16.61 5.87 -20.88
CA LYS A 405 17.31 4.56 -20.88
C LYS A 405 18.31 4.37 -19.74
N GLU A 406 18.96 5.43 -19.30
CA GLU A 406 19.94 5.35 -18.23
C GLU A 406 19.27 5.18 -16.86
N LEU A 407 18.11 5.82 -16.63
CA LEU A 407 17.32 5.63 -15.42
C LEU A 407 16.59 4.27 -15.40
N GLU A 408 16.22 3.77 -16.60
CA GLU A 408 15.55 2.48 -16.74
C GLU A 408 16.40 1.30 -16.26
N LYS A 409 17.73 1.43 -16.26
CA LYS A 409 18.68 0.37 -15.90
C LYS A 409 19.10 0.37 -14.43
N VAL A 410 18.73 1.38 -13.67
CA VAL A 410 19.13 1.53 -12.27
C VAL A 410 18.33 0.59 -11.39
N TRP A 411 19.02 -0.32 -10.67
CA TRP A 411 18.36 -1.35 -9.89
C TRP A 411 17.46 -0.81 -8.77
N TYR A 412 17.89 0.17 -8.00
CA TYR A 412 17.13 0.76 -6.90
C TYR A 412 16.02 1.74 -7.34
N THR A 413 15.81 1.94 -8.64
CA THR A 413 14.66 2.66 -9.18
C THR A 413 13.79 1.80 -10.09
N ARG A 414 13.98 0.47 -10.07
CA ARG A 414 13.13 -0.47 -10.80
C ARG A 414 11.70 -0.45 -10.28
N GLN A 415 10.80 -0.93 -11.12
CA GLN A 415 9.37 -0.79 -10.98
C GLN A 415 8.74 -1.89 -10.11
N TYR A 416 9.37 -2.21 -8.95
CA TYR A 416 8.94 -3.34 -8.12
C TYR A 416 7.67 -3.05 -7.31
N TYR A 417 7.42 -1.78 -6.91
CA TYR A 417 6.25 -1.39 -6.12
C TYR A 417 5.31 -0.43 -6.85
N GLY A 418 5.82 0.62 -7.47
CA GLY A 418 5.13 1.45 -8.42
C GLY A 418 5.63 1.18 -9.83
N THR A 419 4.85 1.56 -10.86
CA THR A 419 5.30 1.53 -12.25
C THR A 419 5.21 2.91 -12.86
N VAL A 420 5.99 3.18 -13.91
CA VAL A 420 5.90 4.45 -14.64
C VAL A 420 4.50 4.67 -15.20
N SER A 421 3.89 3.60 -15.75
CA SER A 421 2.51 3.60 -16.26
C SER A 421 1.51 3.91 -15.14
N HIS A 422 1.60 3.23 -14.00
CA HIS A 422 0.74 3.41 -12.85
C HIS A 422 0.89 4.83 -12.26
N ASN A 423 2.12 5.28 -12.08
CA ASN A 423 2.41 6.58 -11.48
C ASN A 423 2.01 7.74 -12.39
N SER A 424 2.05 7.58 -13.72
CA SER A 424 1.53 8.60 -14.65
C SER A 424 0.03 8.79 -14.51
N LYS A 425 -0.73 7.71 -14.27
CA LYS A 425 -2.17 7.79 -13.93
C LYS A 425 -2.39 8.55 -12.63
N ALA A 426 -1.55 8.29 -11.62
CA ALA A 426 -1.61 9.02 -10.35
C ALA A 426 -1.37 10.53 -10.55
N VAL A 427 -0.37 10.92 -11.34
CA VAL A 427 -0.13 12.33 -11.67
C VAL A 427 -1.32 12.93 -12.42
N TYR A 428 -1.89 12.20 -13.39
CA TYR A 428 -3.09 12.65 -14.10
C TYR A 428 -4.24 12.91 -13.11
N GLU A 429 -4.56 11.94 -12.26
CA GLU A 429 -5.61 12.06 -11.24
C GLU A 429 -5.39 13.26 -10.32
N LYS A 430 -4.14 13.46 -9.86
CA LYS A 430 -3.79 14.58 -8.97
C LYS A 430 -4.10 15.95 -9.56
N TYR A 431 -3.88 16.15 -10.86
CA TYR A 431 -4.04 17.45 -11.52
C TYR A 431 -5.37 17.61 -12.26
N MET A 432 -5.93 16.52 -12.79
CA MET A 432 -7.12 16.55 -13.65
C MET A 432 -8.35 15.90 -13.01
N GLY A 433 -8.16 15.04 -11.98
CA GLY A 433 -9.22 14.23 -11.41
C GLY A 433 -9.65 13.09 -12.34
N TRP A 434 -10.75 12.45 -12.00
CA TRP A 434 -11.27 11.24 -12.68
C TRP A 434 -11.79 11.47 -14.11
N TYR A 435 -12.10 12.70 -14.49
CA TYR A 435 -12.74 12.99 -15.78
C TYR A 435 -11.72 13.20 -16.91
N ASP A 436 -11.79 12.36 -17.93
CA ASP A 436 -10.88 12.36 -19.07
C ASP A 436 -11.20 13.42 -20.15
N GLY A 437 -12.24 14.24 -19.94
CA GLY A 437 -12.67 15.28 -20.88
C GLY A 437 -13.67 14.81 -21.95
N ASN A 438 -13.98 13.50 -22.04
CA ASN A 438 -14.97 12.99 -22.98
C ASN A 438 -16.37 12.96 -22.35
N PRO A 439 -17.34 13.75 -22.89
CA PRO A 439 -18.69 13.78 -22.29
C PRO A 439 -19.44 12.45 -22.27
N VAL A 440 -19.03 11.45 -23.04
CA VAL A 440 -19.60 10.09 -23.01
C VAL A 440 -19.35 9.43 -21.65
N HIS A 441 -18.24 9.77 -20.99
CA HIS A 441 -17.84 9.20 -19.70
C HIS A 441 -18.37 9.97 -18.48
N LEU A 442 -19.21 11.03 -18.65
CA LEU A 442 -19.81 11.76 -17.53
C LEU A 442 -20.86 10.96 -16.74
N ALA A 443 -21.58 10.06 -17.40
CA ALA A 443 -22.64 9.26 -16.81
C ALA A 443 -22.65 7.88 -17.48
N GLU A 444 -21.64 7.07 -17.18
CA GLU A 444 -21.51 5.72 -17.72
C GLU A 444 -22.55 4.77 -17.11
N LEU A 445 -22.88 3.72 -17.86
CA LEU A 445 -23.63 2.60 -17.32
C LEU A 445 -22.81 1.90 -16.22
N THR A 446 -23.49 1.20 -15.33
CA THR A 446 -22.78 0.30 -14.38
C THR A 446 -22.00 -0.76 -15.16
N PRO A 447 -20.90 -1.31 -14.60
CA PRO A 447 -20.12 -2.33 -15.31
C PRO A 447 -20.98 -3.49 -15.81
N SER A 448 -21.93 -3.99 -15.00
CA SER A 448 -22.84 -5.09 -15.41
C SER A 448 -23.81 -4.66 -16.51
N ASP A 449 -24.43 -3.47 -16.40
CA ASP A 449 -25.34 -2.98 -17.43
C ASP A 449 -24.63 -2.75 -18.77
N TYR A 450 -23.40 -2.20 -18.71
CA TYR A 450 -22.56 -2.00 -19.89
C TYR A 450 -22.19 -3.35 -20.54
N ALA A 451 -21.76 -4.32 -19.75
CA ALA A 451 -21.41 -5.65 -20.21
C ALA A 451 -22.60 -6.37 -20.89
N GLN A 452 -23.78 -6.30 -20.26
CA GLN A 452 -25.01 -6.88 -20.85
C GLN A 452 -25.35 -6.23 -22.19
N LYS A 453 -25.22 -4.90 -22.30
CA LYS A 453 -25.44 -4.20 -23.57
C LYS A 453 -24.45 -4.62 -24.65
N LEU A 454 -23.17 -4.76 -24.31
CA LEU A 454 -22.16 -5.23 -25.27
C LEU A 454 -22.47 -6.66 -25.75
N VAL A 455 -22.86 -7.56 -24.87
CA VAL A 455 -23.25 -8.94 -25.23
C VAL A 455 -24.46 -8.97 -26.18
N GLU A 456 -25.47 -8.11 -25.96
CA GLU A 456 -26.58 -7.94 -26.92
C GLU A 456 -26.07 -7.58 -28.33
N TYR A 457 -25.02 -6.75 -28.45
CA TYR A 457 -24.42 -6.37 -29.73
C TYR A 457 -23.52 -7.44 -30.32
N PHE A 458 -22.86 -8.25 -29.50
CA PHE A 458 -22.04 -9.37 -29.96
C PHE A 458 -22.90 -10.47 -30.58
N GLY A 459 -24.09 -10.74 -30.03
CA GLY A 459 -25.06 -11.71 -30.50
C GLY A 459 -24.70 -13.17 -30.18
N ASP A 460 -23.48 -13.59 -30.44
CA ASP A 460 -22.97 -14.94 -30.19
C ASP A 460 -21.75 -14.88 -29.28
N THR A 461 -21.94 -15.20 -27.99
CA THR A 461 -20.88 -15.18 -26.98
C THR A 461 -19.87 -16.33 -27.16
N ASP A 462 -20.29 -17.48 -27.70
CA ASP A 462 -19.37 -18.58 -27.96
C ASP A 462 -18.38 -18.22 -29.07
N ALA A 463 -18.84 -17.50 -30.10
CA ALA A 463 -17.96 -16.99 -31.14
C ALA A 463 -16.96 -15.95 -30.62
N VAL A 464 -17.35 -15.13 -29.63
CA VAL A 464 -16.44 -14.18 -28.95
C VAL A 464 -15.38 -14.94 -28.14
N LEU A 465 -15.78 -15.99 -27.41
CA LEU A 465 -14.85 -16.83 -26.66
C LEU A 465 -13.84 -17.54 -27.55
N GLU A 466 -14.27 -18.13 -28.66
CA GLU A 466 -13.38 -18.78 -29.63
C GLU A 466 -12.36 -17.75 -30.19
N LYS A 467 -12.82 -16.53 -30.49
CA LYS A 467 -11.94 -15.47 -30.95
C LYS A 467 -10.95 -15.06 -29.87
N ALA A 468 -11.39 -14.95 -28.61
CA ALA A 468 -10.51 -14.63 -27.48
C ALA A 468 -9.44 -15.73 -27.24
N LYS A 469 -9.76 -17.01 -27.44
CA LYS A 469 -8.78 -18.11 -27.44
C LYS A 469 -7.73 -17.97 -28.54
N GLU A 470 -8.14 -17.54 -29.75
CA GLU A 470 -7.19 -17.23 -30.81
C GLU A 470 -6.26 -16.07 -30.46
N ASP A 471 -6.78 -15.02 -29.79
CA ASP A 471 -6.01 -13.86 -29.36
C ASP A 471 -5.09 -14.20 -28.18
N PHE A 472 -5.53 -15.05 -27.24
CA PHE A 472 -4.68 -15.63 -26.20
C PHE A 472 -3.49 -16.39 -26.79
N ALA A 473 -3.72 -17.21 -27.82
CA ALA A 473 -2.66 -17.94 -28.52
C ALA A 473 -1.66 -17.04 -29.26
N LYS A 474 -1.94 -15.73 -29.41
CA LYS A 474 -1.06 -14.71 -29.97
C LYS A 474 -0.35 -13.87 -28.88
N GLY A 475 -0.59 -14.14 -27.60
CA GLY A 475 -0.02 -13.37 -26.49
C GLY A 475 -0.75 -12.05 -26.19
N GLU A 476 -1.96 -11.83 -26.73
CA GLU A 476 -2.74 -10.58 -26.52
C GLU A 476 -3.49 -10.62 -25.17
N TYR A 477 -2.79 -10.97 -24.07
CA TYR A 477 -3.40 -11.29 -22.78
C TYR A 477 -4.21 -10.15 -22.17
N GLN A 478 -3.73 -8.89 -22.28
CA GLN A 478 -4.49 -7.74 -21.77
C GLN A 478 -5.82 -7.58 -22.49
N TRP A 479 -5.85 -7.77 -23.81
CA TRP A 479 -7.09 -7.73 -24.58
C TRP A 479 -8.01 -8.89 -24.20
N VAL A 480 -7.46 -10.10 -24.09
CA VAL A 480 -8.23 -11.29 -23.69
C VAL A 480 -8.84 -11.08 -22.30
N ALA A 481 -8.09 -10.59 -21.33
CA ALA A 481 -8.60 -10.27 -20.00
C ALA A 481 -9.77 -9.26 -20.07
N GLN A 482 -9.66 -8.20 -20.86
CA GLN A 482 -10.71 -7.18 -20.99
C GLN A 482 -12.00 -7.74 -21.59
N ILE A 483 -11.89 -8.49 -22.71
CA ILE A 483 -13.09 -9.01 -23.39
C ILE A 483 -13.77 -10.12 -22.61
N THR A 484 -12.99 -11.02 -22.00
CA THR A 484 -13.56 -12.12 -21.19
C THR A 484 -14.13 -11.63 -19.86
N ASN A 485 -13.51 -10.62 -19.23
CA ASN A 485 -14.09 -9.99 -18.04
C ASN A 485 -15.43 -9.31 -18.36
N THR A 486 -15.59 -8.73 -19.56
CA THR A 486 -16.90 -8.24 -20.02
C THR A 486 -17.93 -9.38 -20.06
N LEU A 487 -17.56 -10.56 -20.53
CA LEU A 487 -18.48 -11.72 -20.54
C LEU A 487 -18.81 -12.18 -19.11
N VAL A 488 -17.84 -12.17 -18.19
CA VAL A 488 -18.06 -12.49 -16.77
C VAL A 488 -19.02 -11.50 -16.10
N PHE A 489 -18.88 -10.18 -16.38
CA PHE A 489 -19.81 -9.18 -15.84
C PHE A 489 -21.21 -9.27 -16.44
N ALA A 490 -21.35 -9.79 -17.66
CA ALA A 490 -22.65 -10.04 -18.28
C ALA A 490 -23.31 -11.32 -17.76
N ASP A 491 -22.52 -12.38 -17.54
CA ASP A 491 -22.94 -13.70 -17.06
C ASP A 491 -21.83 -14.31 -16.17
N PRO A 492 -21.91 -14.14 -14.84
CA PRO A 492 -20.90 -14.65 -13.91
C PRO A 492 -20.86 -16.19 -13.82
N GLU A 493 -21.88 -16.88 -14.32
CA GLU A 493 -21.92 -18.36 -14.38
C GLU A 493 -21.21 -18.92 -15.63
N ASN A 494 -20.76 -18.07 -16.55
CA ASN A 494 -20.00 -18.50 -17.73
C ASN A 494 -18.58 -18.94 -17.34
N MET A 495 -18.42 -20.20 -16.98
CA MET A 495 -17.15 -20.75 -16.51
C MET A 495 -16.03 -20.70 -17.56
N ASP A 496 -16.35 -20.81 -18.85
CA ASP A 496 -15.36 -20.71 -19.92
C ASP A 496 -14.77 -19.29 -20.02
N ALA A 497 -15.63 -18.26 -19.87
CA ALA A 497 -15.18 -16.87 -19.82
C ALA A 497 -14.31 -16.61 -18.56
N ARG A 498 -14.73 -17.15 -17.40
CA ARG A 498 -13.97 -17.03 -16.14
C ARG A 498 -12.59 -17.66 -16.27
N TYR A 499 -12.49 -18.88 -16.78
CA TYR A 499 -11.22 -19.60 -16.89
C TYR A 499 -10.29 -18.95 -17.92
N LEU A 500 -10.80 -18.51 -19.07
CA LEU A 500 -9.96 -17.82 -20.06
C LEU A 500 -9.48 -16.44 -19.55
N CYS A 501 -10.34 -15.72 -18.81
CA CYS A 501 -9.94 -14.48 -18.13
C CYS A 501 -8.83 -14.75 -17.10
N ALA A 502 -8.99 -15.79 -16.27
CA ALA A 502 -7.99 -16.19 -15.30
C ALA A 502 -6.67 -16.60 -15.95
N ASP A 503 -6.70 -17.38 -17.04
CA ASP A 503 -5.51 -17.77 -17.78
C ASP A 503 -4.75 -16.54 -18.33
N ALA A 504 -5.47 -15.54 -18.85
CA ALA A 504 -4.86 -14.31 -19.35
C ALA A 504 -4.24 -13.44 -18.24
N LEU A 505 -4.96 -13.28 -17.11
CA LEU A 505 -4.46 -12.55 -15.94
C LEU A 505 -3.23 -13.23 -15.35
N GLU A 506 -3.18 -14.54 -15.33
CA GLU A 506 -2.04 -15.30 -14.85
C GLU A 506 -0.79 -15.05 -15.70
N GLN A 507 -0.91 -15.04 -17.04
CA GLN A 507 0.21 -14.70 -17.91
C GLN A 507 0.70 -13.24 -17.70
N LEU A 508 -0.22 -12.29 -17.49
CA LEU A 508 0.13 -10.91 -17.12
C LEU A 508 0.85 -10.85 -15.77
N GLY A 509 0.42 -11.64 -14.79
CA GLY A 509 1.07 -11.76 -13.48
C GLY A 509 2.49 -12.32 -13.57
N TYR A 510 2.73 -13.30 -14.43
CA TYR A 510 4.05 -13.90 -14.64
C TYR A 510 5.04 -12.93 -15.32
N GLN A 511 4.56 -12.00 -16.14
CA GLN A 511 5.37 -10.96 -16.79
C GLN A 511 5.60 -9.74 -15.91
N ALA A 512 4.77 -9.51 -14.88
CA ALA A 512 4.80 -8.29 -14.09
C ALA A 512 6.10 -8.16 -13.28
N GLU A 513 6.83 -7.05 -13.48
CA GLU A 513 7.96 -6.65 -12.63
C GLU A 513 7.47 -6.07 -11.29
N ALA A 514 6.32 -5.38 -11.28
CA ALA A 514 5.73 -4.86 -10.05
C ALA A 514 5.05 -5.98 -9.25
N GLY A 515 5.55 -6.24 -8.04
CA GLY A 515 4.97 -7.23 -7.13
C GLY A 515 3.47 -6.99 -6.85
N PRO A 516 2.99 -5.74 -6.61
CA PRO A 516 1.57 -5.45 -6.47
C PRO A 516 0.74 -5.76 -7.72
N TRP A 517 1.28 -5.58 -8.92
CA TRP A 517 0.57 -5.93 -10.15
C TRP A 517 0.49 -7.45 -10.31
N ARG A 518 1.63 -8.16 -10.10
CA ARG A 518 1.64 -9.63 -10.06
C ARG A 518 0.60 -10.15 -9.09
N SER A 519 0.61 -9.66 -7.86
CA SER A 519 -0.32 -10.05 -6.80
C SER A 519 -1.77 -9.81 -7.21
N ALA A 520 -2.09 -8.63 -7.76
CA ALA A 520 -3.44 -8.31 -8.19
C ALA A 520 -3.94 -9.21 -9.33
N TYR A 521 -3.11 -9.47 -10.33
CA TYR A 521 -3.46 -10.37 -11.44
C TYR A 521 -3.69 -11.81 -10.97
N LEU A 522 -2.79 -12.34 -10.13
CA LEU A 522 -2.88 -13.72 -9.64
C LEU A 522 -4.04 -13.91 -8.65
N CYS A 523 -4.31 -12.93 -7.77
CA CYS A 523 -5.49 -12.95 -6.90
C CYS A 523 -6.79 -12.97 -7.72
N ALA A 524 -6.88 -12.13 -8.75
CA ALA A 524 -8.03 -12.10 -9.64
C ALA A 524 -8.22 -13.43 -10.38
N ALA A 525 -7.13 -14.02 -10.89
CA ALA A 525 -7.17 -15.34 -11.53
C ALA A 525 -7.66 -16.43 -10.56
N GLN A 526 -7.17 -16.41 -9.31
CA GLN A 526 -7.60 -17.35 -8.28
C GLN A 526 -9.10 -17.20 -7.95
N GLU A 527 -9.61 -15.98 -7.79
CA GLU A 527 -11.02 -15.74 -7.50
C GLU A 527 -11.94 -16.12 -8.66
N LEU A 528 -11.52 -15.88 -9.90
CA LEU A 528 -12.28 -16.34 -11.06
C LEU A 528 -12.42 -17.86 -11.14
N ARG A 529 -11.40 -18.61 -10.71
CA ARG A 529 -11.40 -20.07 -10.73
C ARG A 529 -12.13 -20.70 -9.54
N ASN A 530 -11.89 -20.18 -8.36
CA ASN A 530 -12.24 -20.84 -7.09
C ASN A 530 -13.28 -20.07 -6.26
N GLY A 531 -13.67 -18.86 -6.70
CA GLY A 531 -14.44 -17.92 -5.88
C GLY A 531 -13.59 -17.23 -4.82
N THR A 532 -14.17 -16.25 -4.14
CA THR A 532 -13.49 -15.45 -3.12
C THR A 532 -13.38 -16.21 -1.79
N ASN A 533 -12.15 -16.35 -1.28
CA ASN A 533 -11.93 -16.78 0.10
C ASN A 533 -12.23 -15.61 1.05
N THR A 534 -13.40 -15.64 1.68
CA THR A 534 -13.88 -14.52 2.52
C THR A 534 -13.03 -14.29 3.76
N ASP A 535 -12.43 -15.33 4.34
CA ASP A 535 -11.61 -15.23 5.54
C ASP A 535 -10.29 -14.48 5.27
N ASP A 536 -9.69 -14.70 4.11
CA ASP A 536 -8.47 -14.03 3.68
C ASP A 536 -8.75 -12.64 3.08
N ALA A 537 -9.87 -12.47 2.41
CA ALA A 537 -10.27 -11.22 1.78
C ALA A 537 -10.65 -10.10 2.77
N THR A 538 -10.90 -10.44 4.04
CA THR A 538 -11.35 -9.50 5.08
C THR A 538 -10.24 -9.04 6.02
N ARG A 539 -9.00 -9.40 5.75
CA ARG A 539 -7.83 -9.02 6.56
C ARG A 539 -7.50 -7.53 6.39
N GLY A 540 -6.97 -6.91 7.44
CA GLY A 540 -6.56 -5.51 7.43
C GLY A 540 -7.62 -4.52 7.91
N LYS A 541 -8.57 -4.95 8.72
CA LYS A 541 -9.49 -4.04 9.40
C LYS A 541 -8.72 -3.20 10.42
N GLY A 542 -9.02 -1.89 10.43
CA GLY A 542 -8.51 -0.98 11.44
C GLY A 542 -8.69 -1.56 12.83
N THR A 543 -7.65 -1.48 13.62
CA THR A 543 -7.62 -2.11 14.93
C THR A 543 -8.54 -1.38 15.89
N GLY A 544 -9.11 -2.12 16.84
CA GLY A 544 -9.84 -1.52 17.96
C GLY A 544 -9.01 -0.48 18.71
N ASP A 545 -7.69 -0.62 18.69
CA ASP A 545 -6.75 0.29 19.31
C ASP A 545 -6.73 1.67 18.63
N VAL A 546 -6.62 1.74 17.30
CA VAL A 546 -6.70 3.00 16.54
C VAL A 546 -8.04 3.69 16.78
N VAL A 547 -9.15 2.93 16.73
CA VAL A 547 -10.49 3.46 16.99
C VAL A 547 -10.62 4.03 18.42
N SER A 548 -9.99 3.40 19.42
CA SER A 548 -10.04 3.86 20.80
C SER A 548 -9.31 5.19 21.04
N HIS A 549 -8.37 5.56 20.17
CA HIS A 549 -7.60 6.79 20.23
C HIS A 549 -8.18 7.94 19.38
N MET A 550 -9.25 7.69 18.61
CA MET A 550 -9.91 8.73 17.82
C MET A 550 -10.34 9.92 18.68
N THR A 551 -10.11 11.14 18.18
CA THR A 551 -10.66 12.35 18.78
C THR A 551 -12.19 12.36 18.67
N PRO A 552 -12.92 13.16 19.48
CA PRO A 552 -14.37 13.29 19.34
C PRO A 552 -14.81 13.66 17.91
N GLU A 553 -14.08 14.56 17.25
CA GLU A 553 -14.36 14.97 15.88
C GLU A 553 -14.23 13.80 14.90
N MET A 554 -13.15 13.02 15.00
CA MET A 554 -12.96 11.82 14.17
C MET A 554 -14.07 10.79 14.38
N ILE A 555 -14.50 10.60 15.64
CA ILE A 555 -15.62 9.69 15.95
C ILE A 555 -16.92 10.20 15.34
N LEU A 556 -17.18 11.51 15.38
CA LEU A 556 -18.38 12.11 14.79
C LEU A 556 -18.35 12.04 13.26
N ASP A 557 -17.20 12.26 12.63
CA ASP A 557 -17.02 12.07 11.19
C ASP A 557 -17.28 10.62 10.80
N TYR A 558 -16.71 9.68 11.55
CA TYR A 558 -16.91 8.24 11.29
C TYR A 558 -18.35 7.81 11.52
N LEU A 559 -19.00 8.32 12.57
CA LEU A 559 -20.44 8.09 12.80
C LEU A 559 -21.27 8.58 11.61
N GLY A 560 -20.94 9.75 11.05
CA GLY A 560 -21.59 10.27 9.83
C GLY A 560 -21.44 9.33 8.63
N ILE A 561 -20.26 8.70 8.46
CA ILE A 561 -20.01 7.72 7.40
C ILE A 561 -20.86 6.45 7.59
N LEU A 562 -21.08 6.03 8.83
CA LEU A 562 -21.82 4.81 9.14
C LEU A 562 -23.35 4.98 9.09
N VAL A 563 -23.87 6.20 9.06
CA VAL A 563 -25.32 6.46 8.96
C VAL A 563 -25.81 6.17 7.55
N ASP A 564 -26.66 5.15 7.40
CA ASP A 564 -27.36 4.85 6.16
C ASP A 564 -28.61 5.75 6.02
N THR A 565 -28.47 6.84 5.29
CA THR A 565 -29.55 7.83 5.08
C THR A 565 -30.75 7.24 4.34
N THR A 566 -30.60 6.13 3.61
CA THR A 566 -31.72 5.46 2.92
C THR A 566 -32.67 4.78 3.89
N LYS A 567 -32.17 4.37 5.05
CA LYS A 567 -32.99 3.78 6.12
C LYS A 567 -33.77 4.84 6.92
N VAL A 568 -33.26 6.07 6.95
CA VAL A 568 -33.78 7.15 7.80
C VAL A 568 -33.89 8.51 7.07
N PRO A 569 -34.56 8.56 5.90
CA PRO A 569 -34.57 9.77 5.06
C PRO A 569 -35.21 10.98 5.75
N ASP A 570 -36.05 10.75 6.77
CA ASP A 570 -36.76 11.78 7.53
C ASP A 570 -36.15 12.08 8.90
N LEU A 571 -35.02 11.42 9.27
CA LEU A 571 -34.39 11.62 10.56
C LEU A 571 -33.85 13.05 10.67
N THR A 572 -34.49 13.83 11.51
CA THR A 572 -34.09 15.23 11.76
C THR A 572 -34.22 15.52 13.24
N PHE A 573 -33.17 16.03 13.85
CA PHE A 573 -33.14 16.52 15.23
C PHE A 573 -31.87 17.34 15.48
N THR A 574 -31.87 18.12 16.56
CA THR A 574 -30.69 18.81 17.09
C THR A 574 -30.36 18.24 18.47
N ALA A 575 -29.09 17.87 18.69
CA ALA A 575 -28.60 17.41 19.98
C ALA A 575 -27.44 18.28 20.46
N ASN A 576 -27.44 18.66 21.72
CA ASN A 576 -26.24 19.11 22.41
C ASN A 576 -25.44 17.89 22.89
N LEU A 577 -24.16 17.85 22.62
CA LEU A 577 -23.24 16.81 23.10
C LEU A 577 -22.22 17.45 24.03
N ILE A 578 -22.16 16.95 25.26
CA ILE A 578 -21.26 17.40 26.31
C ILE A 578 -20.25 16.29 26.58
N LEU A 579 -18.97 16.56 26.29
CA LEU A 579 -17.84 15.67 26.54
C LEU A 579 -16.82 16.36 27.47
N PRO A 580 -15.97 15.60 28.18
CA PRO A 580 -14.84 16.19 28.91
C PRO A 580 -13.91 17.04 28.04
N GLU A 581 -13.77 16.70 26.76
CA GLU A 581 -12.91 17.34 25.78
C GLU A 581 -13.53 18.61 25.15
N GLY A 582 -14.83 18.83 25.33
CA GLY A 582 -15.52 19.99 24.78
C GLY A 582 -17.00 19.76 24.54
N ASN A 583 -17.69 20.84 24.17
CA ASN A 583 -19.12 20.82 23.86
C ASN A 583 -19.31 20.87 22.35
N TYR A 584 -20.33 20.16 21.87
CA TYR A 584 -20.69 20.15 20.45
C TYR A 584 -22.20 20.33 20.29
N VAL A 585 -22.63 20.92 19.20
CA VAL A 585 -24.00 20.79 18.71
C VAL A 585 -23.99 19.85 17.51
N LEU A 586 -24.84 18.84 17.55
CA LEU A 586 -25.07 17.91 16.44
C LEU A 586 -26.39 18.30 15.78
N ARG A 587 -26.37 18.45 14.45
CA ARG A 587 -27.56 18.66 13.65
C ARG A 587 -27.71 17.50 12.67
N VAL A 588 -28.67 16.62 12.96
CA VAL A 588 -29.03 15.57 12.02
C VAL A 588 -30.15 16.08 11.13
N LYS A 589 -29.90 16.18 9.85
CA LYS A 589 -30.85 16.68 8.86
C LYS A 589 -31.07 15.66 7.75
N ASN A 590 -32.26 15.06 7.71
CA ASN A 590 -32.58 14.01 6.76
C ASN A 590 -31.56 12.86 6.76
N GLY A 591 -31.13 12.44 7.96
CA GLY A 591 -30.10 11.42 8.16
C GLY A 591 -28.65 11.90 8.04
N VAL A 592 -28.38 13.08 7.53
CA VAL A 592 -27.02 13.64 7.42
C VAL A 592 -26.61 14.25 8.76
N LEU A 593 -25.50 13.76 9.33
CA LEU A 593 -24.93 14.25 10.58
C LEU A 593 -23.98 15.42 10.31
N LEU A 594 -24.28 16.56 10.91
CA LEU A 594 -23.42 17.75 10.94
C LEU A 594 -23.09 18.06 12.39
N TYR A 595 -21.93 18.63 12.66
CA TYR A 595 -21.58 19.07 14.01
C TYR A 595 -20.79 20.38 14.02
N GLN A 596 -20.83 21.05 15.16
CA GLN A 596 -20.05 22.25 15.43
C GLN A 596 -19.50 22.19 16.84
N LYS A 597 -18.19 22.39 16.99
CA LYS A 597 -17.47 22.41 18.27
C LYS A 597 -17.70 23.74 19.01
N ASP A 598 -17.55 23.72 20.32
CA ASP A 598 -17.64 24.86 21.23
C ASP A 598 -18.96 25.66 21.12
N THR A 599 -20.04 24.96 20.78
CA THR A 599 -21.36 25.54 20.56
C THR A 599 -22.44 24.68 21.24
N GLN A 600 -23.50 25.31 21.71
CA GLN A 600 -24.71 24.63 22.16
C GLN A 600 -25.96 25.38 21.61
N ASP A 601 -27.04 24.64 21.38
CA ASP A 601 -28.30 25.14 20.91
C ASP A 601 -29.33 25.12 22.07
N ALA A 602 -29.90 26.27 22.40
CA ALA A 602 -30.86 26.39 23.49
C ALA A 602 -32.18 25.66 23.21
N ASP A 603 -32.50 25.46 21.92
CA ASP A 603 -33.70 24.80 21.44
C ASP A 603 -33.44 23.37 20.96
N ALA A 604 -32.31 22.75 21.40
CA ALA A 604 -31.97 21.36 21.06
C ALA A 604 -33.06 20.38 21.56
N ASP A 605 -33.40 19.40 20.72
CA ASP A 605 -34.39 18.38 21.04
C ASP A 605 -33.91 17.48 22.20
N VAL A 606 -32.60 17.29 22.31
CA VAL A 606 -31.96 16.44 23.35
C VAL A 606 -30.59 16.96 23.71
N THR A 607 -30.17 16.72 24.94
CA THR A 607 -28.79 16.90 25.41
C THR A 607 -28.21 15.54 25.83
N TRP A 608 -27.05 15.19 25.27
CA TRP A 608 -26.28 14.01 25.61
C TRP A 608 -25.04 14.40 26.41
N THR A 609 -24.89 13.85 27.63
CA THR A 609 -23.66 13.98 28.42
C THR A 609 -22.97 12.63 28.46
N THR A 610 -21.74 12.56 27.97
CA THR A 610 -21.02 11.30 27.83
C THR A 610 -19.50 11.51 27.80
N LYS A 611 -18.77 10.42 27.54
CA LYS A 611 -17.33 10.35 27.21
C LYS A 611 -17.14 9.71 25.85
N ARG A 612 -15.91 9.71 25.30
CA ARG A 612 -15.58 9.02 24.04
C ARG A 612 -16.14 7.59 23.98
N ALA A 613 -16.05 6.83 25.08
CA ALA A 613 -16.59 5.47 25.16
C ALA A 613 -18.10 5.38 24.83
N GLY A 614 -18.88 6.40 25.18
CA GLY A 614 -20.30 6.43 24.80
C GLY A 614 -20.51 6.67 23.31
N LEU A 615 -19.73 7.55 22.68
CA LEU A 615 -19.76 7.73 21.23
C LEU A 615 -19.36 6.45 20.49
N LEU A 616 -18.31 5.79 20.93
CA LEU A 616 -17.87 4.49 20.38
C LEU A 616 -18.95 3.42 20.53
N SER A 617 -19.73 3.43 21.63
CA SER A 617 -20.87 2.52 21.81
C SER A 617 -21.99 2.73 20.80
N ILE A 618 -22.19 3.96 20.33
CA ILE A 618 -23.15 4.25 19.23
C ILE A 618 -22.69 3.56 17.95
N ILE A 619 -21.41 3.76 17.59
CA ILE A 619 -20.80 3.15 16.40
C ILE A 619 -20.88 1.61 16.42
N GLN A 620 -20.63 1.02 17.60
CA GLN A 620 -20.65 -0.43 17.80
C GLN A 620 -22.06 -1.02 17.95
N LYS A 621 -23.10 -0.18 17.95
CA LYS A 621 -24.49 -0.58 18.31
C LYS A 621 -24.59 -1.35 19.63
N ASN A 622 -23.78 -0.99 20.60
CA ASN A 622 -23.80 -1.65 21.91
C ASN A 622 -24.97 -1.11 22.76
N THR A 623 -26.16 -1.67 22.54
CA THR A 623 -27.38 -1.27 23.23
C THR A 623 -27.43 -1.64 24.71
N GLU A 624 -26.70 -2.70 25.13
CA GLU A 624 -26.77 -3.20 26.49
C GLU A 624 -26.19 -2.22 27.52
N ASN A 625 -25.18 -1.44 27.13
CA ASN A 625 -24.48 -0.52 28.03
C ASN A 625 -24.75 0.96 27.74
N ILE A 626 -25.48 1.30 26.68
CA ILE A 626 -25.56 2.68 26.21
C ILE A 626 -26.22 3.62 27.23
N ALA A 627 -27.25 3.14 27.93
CA ALA A 627 -27.93 3.93 28.98
C ALA A 627 -27.03 4.23 30.20
N ALA A 628 -26.00 3.40 30.43
CA ALA A 628 -25.01 3.65 31.48
C ALA A 628 -23.90 4.61 31.03
N LEU A 629 -23.67 4.71 29.73
CA LEU A 629 -22.59 5.50 29.14
C LEU A 629 -23.06 6.89 28.68
N ILE A 630 -24.32 7.03 28.26
CA ILE A 630 -24.87 8.29 27.75
C ILE A 630 -26.06 8.74 28.60
N GLN A 631 -25.88 9.81 29.34
CA GLN A 631 -26.98 10.48 30.03
C GLN A 631 -27.74 11.35 29.03
N GLN A 632 -29.08 11.24 28.99
CA GLN A 632 -29.95 11.96 28.08
C GLN A 632 -30.92 12.87 28.83
N GLU A 633 -31.08 14.11 28.32
CA GLU A 633 -32.09 15.07 28.78
C GLU A 633 -32.84 15.60 27.55
N GLY A 634 -34.15 15.43 27.46
CA GLY A 634 -35.00 15.81 26.33
C GLY A 634 -35.61 14.61 25.61
N ASP A 635 -35.65 14.61 24.27
CA ASP A 635 -36.22 13.52 23.46
C ASP A 635 -35.25 12.32 23.36
N GLU A 636 -35.42 11.35 24.23
CA GLU A 636 -34.61 10.12 24.29
C GLU A 636 -34.73 9.25 23.02
N THR A 637 -35.76 9.49 22.17
CA THR A 637 -35.92 8.71 20.94
C THR A 637 -34.86 9.06 19.88
N CYS A 638 -34.24 10.24 19.98
CA CYS A 638 -33.21 10.71 19.04
C CYS A 638 -32.03 9.75 18.97
N LEU A 639 -31.53 9.27 20.12
CA LEU A 639 -30.41 8.34 20.18
C LEU A 639 -30.76 6.99 19.56
N THR A 640 -31.93 6.42 19.91
CA THR A 640 -32.39 5.15 19.38
C THR A 640 -32.54 5.21 17.85
N ARG A 641 -33.17 6.26 17.33
CA ARG A 641 -33.34 6.47 15.89
C ARG A 641 -32.00 6.64 15.16
N LEU A 642 -31.02 7.32 15.76
CA LEU A 642 -29.68 7.44 15.18
C LEU A 642 -28.99 6.05 15.17
N MET A 643 -29.05 5.30 16.26
CA MET A 643 -28.44 3.96 16.32
C MET A 643 -29.07 2.99 15.32
N ASP A 644 -30.38 3.07 15.08
CA ASP A 644 -31.06 2.24 14.07
C ASP A 644 -30.54 2.51 12.66
N ALA A 645 -30.09 3.75 12.41
CA ALA A 645 -29.54 4.17 11.13
C ALA A 645 -28.07 3.74 10.92
N VAL A 646 -27.33 3.51 12.00
CA VAL A 646 -25.91 3.13 11.91
C VAL A 646 -25.78 1.76 11.27
N THR A 647 -24.89 1.63 10.31
CA THR A 647 -24.50 0.37 9.67
C THR A 647 -23.24 -0.17 10.35
N VAL A 648 -23.28 -1.41 10.82
CA VAL A 648 -22.08 -2.04 11.41
C VAL A 648 -21.21 -2.57 10.28
N THR A 649 -19.97 -2.09 10.19
CA THR A 649 -19.03 -2.47 9.11
C THR A 649 -18.71 -3.97 9.09
N SER A 650 -18.92 -4.70 10.18
CA SER A 650 -18.76 -6.15 10.22
C SER A 650 -19.80 -6.94 9.38
N GLU A 651 -20.89 -6.30 8.94
CA GLU A 651 -21.89 -6.90 8.06
C GLU A 651 -21.45 -6.88 6.58
N TYR A 652 -20.47 -6.03 6.22
CA TYR A 652 -19.93 -5.87 4.87
C TYR A 652 -18.45 -6.21 4.87
N ASN A 653 -18.13 -7.48 5.04
CA ASN A 653 -16.76 -7.92 5.25
C ASN A 653 -15.95 -8.00 3.97
N TYR A 654 -16.60 -8.20 2.82
CA TYR A 654 -15.94 -8.23 1.52
C TYR A 654 -16.92 -7.83 0.42
N PHE A 655 -16.38 -7.52 -0.74
CA PHE A 655 -17.12 -7.33 -2.00
C PHE A 655 -16.32 -7.94 -3.15
N ASN A 656 -17.03 -8.31 -4.20
CA ASN A 656 -16.38 -8.82 -5.40
C ASN A 656 -15.60 -7.71 -6.11
N ILE A 657 -14.47 -8.04 -6.73
CA ILE A 657 -13.63 -7.11 -7.48
C ILE A 657 -13.61 -7.47 -8.95
N ILE A 658 -13.36 -8.73 -9.27
CA ILE A 658 -13.16 -9.20 -10.64
C ILE A 658 -14.45 -9.69 -11.31
N GLU A 659 -15.51 -9.78 -10.56
CA GLU A 659 -16.85 -10.21 -10.98
C GLU A 659 -17.93 -9.35 -10.30
N PRO A 660 -19.20 -9.36 -10.78
CA PRO A 660 -20.30 -8.57 -10.21
C PRO A 660 -20.58 -8.79 -8.73
#